data_003eccad6889cab794e6ea79589caa2e
#
_entry.id   003eccad6889cab794e6ea79589caa2e
#
_cell.length_a   1.000
_cell.length_b   1.000
_cell.length_c   1.000
_cell.angle_alpha   90.00
_cell.angle_beta   90.00
_cell.angle_gamma   90.00
#
_symmetry.space_group_name_H-M   'P 1'
#
loop_
_entity.id
_entity.type
_entity.pdbx_description
1 polymer ?
#
loop_
_entity_poly.entity_id
_entity_poly.type
_entity_poly.pdbx_seq_one_letter_code
_entity_poly.pdbx_strand_id
1 'polypeptide(L)'
;MAPWRRPGTGGRRSRRGGGGASRGAGAVVPGAVRATRSPWQRRTAAPEAGPEQSEGGAGGVLGLGMDALWGAAPRPPPLGLEPSESPGSTPTATRRLRRPPLPWARFSGWLECVCVVAFDLELGQALELVYPYDSRLTEKEKTSICYLSFPDSYSGCLGDTQFSFRMRQSGGQRDLHSLDDDDGYDRGAPVTLQREAAHLFGYVYFRQVKDSAVKRGYFQKSLVLVSRLPYVNLFRSLLNLIAPEYFEKLVPCLEAVCNEIDQWPPPVPGQTLNLPVMGVVMQVRIPSRVDKLEASPVKQFNQENLLPAPLVLSSVNELDLFRCFQPVLIHIQLLWELMLLGEPLVVMAPSPTISSEMVLALTSCLTPLKFCCDYRPYFTIHDSEFKEYTTRTQAPPNVVLGVTNPFFIKTLQHWPHILRIGELKMSGDLPKQVKMKKLTKLKTLDTKPGLYTSYKTYLHKDKSLIKRLLKGIQRKRPSEAQSALVRRHLLELTQSFIIPLEHYMASLMPLQRAVTPWKTPPQIRPFHQDDFLKSLEHAGPQLTCVLKGDWLGLYRRFFKSPHFDGWYRQRHREMTQKLEALHLEVICEANILTWMKDKSEVEIVDLVLKLREKLIQAQAHRLPVKEETLQRVALYIDTVIGSLPDDLQAVLRHP
;
A
#
# COMPACT_ATOMS: atom_id res chain seq x y z
N MET A 1 3.87 58.90 29.00
CA MET A 1 5.16 59.65 29.06
C MET A 1 5.99 59.21 27.86
N ALA A 2 5.97 60.08 26.88
CA ALA A 2 6.91 60.10 25.77
C ALA A 2 8.01 61.11 26.12
N PRO A 3 8.96 61.44 25.27
CA PRO A 3 9.72 60.84 24.15
C PRO A 3 11.23 61.18 24.24
N TRP A 4 12.02 60.82 23.16
CA TRP A 4 13.15 61.61 22.60
C TRP A 4 13.84 60.78 21.51
N ARG A 5 13.63 61.05 20.23
CA ARG A 5 14.20 61.96 19.23
C ARG A 5 15.59 61.56 18.68
N ARG A 6 15.59 61.43 17.35
CA ARG A 6 16.74 61.46 16.41
C ARG A 6 17.40 62.86 16.41
N PRO A 7 18.57 63.07 15.80
CA PRO A 7 18.82 63.22 14.36
C PRO A 7 20.24 62.74 13.91
N GLY A 8 20.68 62.65 12.66
CA GLY A 8 20.37 63.22 11.41
C GLY A 8 21.65 63.56 10.63
N THR A 9 21.56 63.49 9.31
CA THR A 9 22.37 64.17 8.27
C THR A 9 23.80 63.64 8.02
N GLY A 10 24.32 63.50 6.84
CA GLY A 10 24.00 63.92 5.48
C GLY A 10 25.23 63.68 4.59
N GLY A 11 25.09 63.58 3.34
CA GLY A 11 25.60 64.39 2.25
C GLY A 11 26.48 63.56 1.27
N ARG A 12 26.00 63.28 0.10
CA ARG A 12 26.14 63.86 -1.25
C ARG A 12 27.55 64.03 -1.86
N ARG A 13 27.59 63.56 -3.09
CA ARG A 13 28.24 64.03 -4.37
C ARG A 13 29.28 63.00 -4.90
N SER A 14 29.11 62.50 -6.08
CA SER A 14 28.91 62.92 -7.50
C SER A 14 30.21 63.00 -8.30
N ARG A 15 30.15 62.41 -9.46
CA ARG A 15 30.73 62.76 -10.79
C ARG A 15 31.86 61.88 -11.33
N ARG A 16 31.49 61.25 -12.51
CA ARG A 16 32.04 61.46 -13.87
C ARG A 16 33.48 61.01 -14.06
N GLY A 17 33.79 60.39 -15.13
CA GLY A 17 33.53 60.27 -16.55
C GLY A 17 34.61 59.46 -17.17
N GLY A 18 34.34 58.84 -18.23
CA GLY A 18 34.70 59.18 -19.62
C GLY A 18 35.78 58.19 -20.08
N GLY A 19 35.55 57.41 -21.10
CA GLY A 19 35.72 57.75 -22.48
C GLY A 19 36.68 56.80 -23.18
N GLY A 20 36.30 56.36 -24.37
CA GLY A 20 37.15 56.16 -25.53
C GLY A 20 37.47 54.69 -25.88
N ALA A 21 36.80 54.05 -26.82
CA ALA A 21 36.98 53.97 -28.27
C ALA A 21 38.32 53.38 -28.74
N SER A 22 38.35 52.23 -29.44
CA SER A 22 38.42 52.12 -30.89
C SER A 22 38.94 50.75 -31.34
N ARG A 23 38.21 50.19 -32.31
CA ARG A 23 38.59 49.60 -33.59
C ARG A 23 39.77 48.60 -33.66
N GLY A 24 39.47 47.49 -34.32
CA GLY A 24 40.45 46.69 -35.07
C GLY A 24 39.87 45.41 -35.62
N ALA A 25 39.56 45.43 -36.89
CA ALA A 25 39.07 44.36 -37.72
C ALA A 25 40.15 43.31 -38.03
N GLY A 26 39.72 42.09 -38.33
CA GLY A 26 40.61 41.06 -38.89
C GLY A 26 39.86 39.77 -39.15
N ALA A 27 39.35 39.64 -40.37
CA ALA A 27 38.78 38.40 -40.92
C ALA A 27 39.89 37.44 -41.39
N VAL A 28 39.72 36.17 -41.17
CA VAL A 28 40.17 35.10 -42.12
C VAL A 28 39.45 33.79 -41.80
N VAL A 29 38.71 33.23 -42.76
CA VAL A 29 38.27 31.87 -42.99
C VAL A 29 39.16 31.38 -44.20
N PRO A 30 39.39 30.10 -44.53
CA PRO A 30 38.68 28.87 -44.22
C PRO A 30 39.59 27.60 -44.01
N GLY A 31 38.98 26.50 -43.62
CA GLY A 31 39.62 25.19 -43.66
C GLY A 31 38.61 24.05 -43.49
N ALA A 32 38.10 23.57 -44.61
CA ALA A 32 37.24 22.39 -44.68
C ALA A 32 38.05 21.10 -44.53
N VAL A 33 37.59 20.18 -43.67
CA VAL A 33 38.02 18.76 -43.75
C VAL A 33 36.78 17.86 -43.64
N ARG A 34 36.70 17.00 -44.63
CA ARG A 34 35.72 16.01 -45.04
C ARG A 34 35.18 15.10 -43.94
N ALA A 35 33.85 14.91 -44.01
CA ALA A 35 33.11 13.80 -43.42
C ALA A 35 33.40 12.50 -44.19
N THR A 36 33.70 11.42 -43.47
CA THR A 36 33.62 10.05 -43.99
C THR A 36 32.30 9.43 -43.58
N ARG A 37 31.48 9.13 -44.55
CA ARG A 37 30.26 8.33 -44.49
C ARG A 37 30.63 6.85 -44.35
N SER A 38 29.97 6.11 -43.52
CA SER A 38 29.87 4.66 -43.63
C SER A 38 28.42 4.23 -43.93
N PRO A 39 28.22 3.16 -44.67
CA PRO A 39 27.01 2.87 -45.41
C PRO A 39 26.20 1.72 -44.80
N TRP A 40 24.96 1.95 -44.50
CA TRP A 40 23.91 0.92 -44.50
C TRP A 40 22.53 1.58 -44.64
N GLN A 41 22.18 1.82 -45.91
CA GLN A 41 20.79 1.95 -46.36
C GLN A 41 20.67 1.29 -47.73
N ARG A 42 19.66 0.44 -47.80
CA ARG A 42 18.87 -0.03 -48.98
C ARG A 42 18.51 -1.51 -48.78
N ARG A 43 17.33 -2.03 -49.06
CA ARG A 43 16.18 -1.55 -49.84
C ARG A 43 14.97 -2.39 -49.48
N THR A 44 13.83 -1.79 -49.56
CA THR A 44 12.47 -2.25 -49.84
C THR A 44 12.34 -3.25 -50.99
N ALA A 45 11.44 -4.23 -50.87
CA ALA A 45 10.35 -4.50 -51.84
C ALA A 45 9.66 -5.82 -51.48
N ALA A 46 8.34 -5.76 -51.34
CA ALA A 46 7.46 -6.91 -51.53
C ALA A 46 7.27 -7.20 -53.03
N PRO A 47 6.81 -8.40 -53.40
CA PRO A 47 5.48 -8.47 -53.96
C PRO A 47 4.65 -9.68 -53.52
N GLU A 48 3.36 -9.53 -53.80
CA GLU A 48 2.22 -10.42 -53.61
C GLU A 48 2.23 -11.65 -54.54
N ALA A 49 1.29 -12.54 -54.18
CA ALA A 49 0.47 -13.44 -54.98
C ALA A 49 0.63 -14.94 -54.70
N GLY A 50 -0.39 -15.50 -54.23
CA GLY A 50 -0.91 -16.77 -54.00
C GLY A 50 -1.12 -17.66 -55.22
N PRO A 51 -2.10 -18.62 -55.26
CA PRO A 51 -2.04 -19.89 -54.54
C PRO A 51 -1.94 -21.08 -55.52
N GLU A 52 -1.68 -22.31 -55.08
CA GLU A 52 -2.30 -23.51 -55.65
C GLU A 52 -1.74 -24.81 -55.03
N GLN A 53 -2.66 -25.64 -54.74
CA GLN A 53 -2.83 -27.06 -54.54
C GLN A 53 -1.74 -28.02 -55.05
N SER A 54 -1.46 -29.05 -54.30
CA SER A 54 -1.87 -30.46 -54.49
C SER A 54 -0.83 -31.47 -54.01
N GLU A 55 -1.37 -32.42 -53.26
CA GLU A 55 -1.11 -33.86 -53.25
C GLU A 55 0.30 -34.47 -53.10
N GLY A 56 0.37 -35.31 -52.09
CA GLY A 56 0.77 -36.71 -52.28
C GLY A 56 2.16 -37.08 -51.80
N GLY A 57 2.23 -38.00 -50.92
CA GLY A 57 3.36 -38.92 -50.84
C GLY A 57 3.87 -39.31 -49.47
N ALA A 58 3.51 -40.47 -49.12
CA ALA A 58 3.91 -41.29 -47.97
C ALA A 58 5.43 -41.44 -47.79
N GLY A 59 5.84 -41.56 -46.53
CA GLY A 59 7.18 -42.05 -46.22
C GLY A 59 7.50 -41.83 -44.74
N GLY A 60 7.23 -42.88 -43.99
CA GLY A 60 7.44 -43.14 -42.64
C GLY A 60 8.87 -43.11 -42.14
N VAL A 61 8.94 -43.20 -40.83
CA VAL A 61 9.93 -43.87 -40.04
C VAL A 61 10.46 -43.05 -38.86
N LEU A 62 10.10 -43.60 -37.68
CA LEU A 62 10.76 -43.52 -36.37
C LEU A 62 10.70 -42.23 -35.55
N GLY A 63 9.57 -42.10 -34.82
CA GLY A 63 9.54 -41.46 -33.53
C GLY A 63 10.12 -42.37 -32.45
N LEU A 64 11.16 -41.93 -31.80
CA LEU A 64 11.55 -42.49 -30.51
C LEU A 64 10.88 -41.62 -29.41
N GLY A 65 9.86 -42.22 -28.77
CA GLY A 65 9.20 -41.69 -27.60
C GLY A 65 10.14 -41.62 -26.41
N MET A 66 10.12 -40.50 -25.75
CA MET A 66 10.56 -40.36 -24.37
C MET A 66 9.33 -40.25 -23.45
N ASP A 67 8.55 -41.31 -23.37
CA ASP A 67 7.60 -41.59 -22.31
C ASP A 67 8.16 -42.70 -21.44
N ALA A 68 8.86 -42.36 -20.38
CA ALA A 68 9.08 -43.24 -19.22
C ALA A 68 9.91 -42.49 -18.19
N LEU A 69 9.26 -41.83 -17.24
CA LEU A 69 9.75 -41.59 -15.87
C LEU A 69 8.73 -40.75 -15.05
N TRP A 70 7.50 -41.24 -14.96
CA TRP A 70 6.61 -40.82 -13.86
C TRP A 70 6.00 -42.10 -13.24
N GLY A 71 6.65 -42.57 -12.18
CA GLY A 71 6.16 -43.64 -11.33
C GLY A 71 4.94 -43.16 -10.56
N ALA A 72 3.85 -43.94 -10.69
CA ALA A 72 2.60 -43.74 -9.98
C ALA A 72 2.79 -43.88 -8.46
N ALA A 73 2.28 -42.95 -7.69
CA ALA A 73 2.14 -43.03 -6.25
C ALA A 73 1.08 -44.08 -5.86
N PRO A 74 1.26 -44.86 -4.78
CA PRO A 74 0.33 -45.89 -4.37
C PRO A 74 -0.93 -45.31 -3.71
N ARG A 75 -2.08 -45.90 -4.04
CA ARG A 75 -3.39 -45.62 -3.42
C ARG A 75 -3.42 -46.13 -1.96
N PRO A 76 -4.05 -45.41 -1.03
CA PRO A 76 -4.29 -45.93 0.32
C PRO A 76 -5.40 -46.98 0.35
N PRO A 77 -5.36 -47.94 1.31
CA PRO A 77 -6.34 -49.01 1.42
C PRO A 77 -7.68 -48.58 2.00
N PRO A 78 -8.78 -49.34 1.78
CA PRO A 78 -10.11 -48.94 2.21
C PRO A 78 -10.32 -49.21 3.71
N LEU A 79 -11.04 -48.26 4.34
CA LEU A 79 -11.47 -48.32 5.74
C LEU A 79 -12.53 -49.41 5.95
N GLY A 80 -12.28 -50.27 6.92
CA GLY A 80 -13.19 -51.28 7.42
C GLY A 80 -14.23 -50.72 8.39
N LEU A 81 -15.34 -51.43 8.42
CA LEU A 81 -16.60 -51.17 9.11
C LEU A 81 -16.51 -51.27 10.65
N GLU A 82 -17.44 -50.58 11.25
CA GLU A 82 -17.81 -50.35 12.64
C GLU A 82 -17.83 -51.53 13.62
N PRO A 83 -18.01 -51.27 14.94
CA PRO A 83 -19.34 -51.50 15.51
C PRO A 83 -19.86 -50.43 16.49
N SER A 84 -21.19 -50.41 16.53
CA SER A 84 -22.16 -49.70 17.31
C SER A 84 -22.03 -49.84 18.83
N GLU A 85 -22.27 -48.72 19.58
CA GLU A 85 -22.92 -48.75 20.89
C GLU A 85 -23.69 -47.45 21.18
N SER A 86 -24.89 -47.56 21.71
CA SER A 86 -25.88 -46.54 22.04
C SER A 86 -25.89 -46.21 23.55
N PRO A 87 -26.87 -45.42 24.10
CA PRO A 87 -26.69 -43.96 24.32
C PRO A 87 -26.73 -43.59 25.83
N GLY A 88 -26.07 -42.49 26.18
CA GLY A 88 -26.18 -41.86 27.51
C GLY A 88 -26.28 -40.34 27.35
N SER A 89 -27.40 -39.82 27.73
CA SER A 89 -27.84 -38.45 27.70
C SER A 89 -27.10 -37.52 28.67
N THR A 90 -26.57 -36.39 28.18
CA THR A 90 -26.43 -35.13 28.94
C THR A 90 -26.20 -33.96 28.01
N PRO A 91 -26.52 -32.67 28.35
CA PRO A 91 -26.94 -31.66 27.42
C PRO A 91 -25.78 -30.97 26.71
N THR A 92 -26.00 -30.82 25.42
CA THR A 92 -25.04 -30.41 24.41
C THR A 92 -24.82 -28.90 24.44
N ALA A 93 -23.67 -28.46 24.90
CA ALA A 93 -23.09 -27.23 24.42
C ALA A 93 -22.80 -27.42 22.92
N THR A 94 -23.38 -26.61 22.06
CA THR A 94 -23.18 -26.60 20.62
C THR A 94 -21.72 -26.36 20.30
N ARG A 95 -20.97 -27.44 20.19
CA ARG A 95 -19.60 -27.48 19.68
C ARG A 95 -19.72 -27.24 18.17
N ARG A 96 -19.55 -25.97 17.75
CA ARG A 96 -19.36 -25.65 16.34
C ARG A 96 -18.26 -26.58 15.81
N LEU A 97 -18.64 -27.52 14.93
CA LEU A 97 -17.72 -28.36 14.20
C LEU A 97 -16.73 -27.45 13.48
N ARG A 98 -15.50 -27.36 13.99
CA ARG A 98 -14.40 -26.74 13.26
C ARG A 98 -14.22 -27.57 11.99
N ARG A 99 -14.51 -26.96 10.84
CA ARG A 99 -14.12 -27.53 9.54
C ARG A 99 -12.62 -27.86 9.61
N PRO A 100 -12.17 -28.99 9.05
CA PRO A 100 -10.74 -29.28 8.98
C PRO A 100 -10.04 -28.07 8.34
N PRO A 101 -8.88 -27.66 8.89
CA PRO A 101 -8.13 -26.54 8.32
C PRO A 101 -7.83 -26.86 6.86
N LEU A 102 -8.14 -25.91 5.97
CA LEU A 102 -7.78 -26.00 4.56
C LEU A 102 -6.25 -26.16 4.47
N PRO A 103 -5.73 -26.98 3.56
CA PRO A 103 -4.30 -27.03 3.32
C PRO A 103 -3.80 -25.60 3.02
N TRP A 104 -2.63 -25.23 3.56
CA TRP A 104 -2.02 -23.90 3.41
C TRP A 104 -2.80 -22.75 4.06
N ALA A 105 -3.64 -23.01 5.07
CA ALA A 105 -4.45 -21.97 5.72
C ALA A 105 -3.58 -20.92 6.45
N ARG A 106 -2.47 -21.34 7.08
CA ARG A 106 -1.55 -20.41 7.75
C ARG A 106 -0.66 -19.69 6.76
N PHE A 107 -0.19 -20.37 5.72
CA PHE A 107 0.54 -19.78 4.62
C PHE A 107 -0.25 -18.62 3.97
N SER A 108 -1.53 -18.86 3.66
CA SER A 108 -2.41 -17.84 3.05
C SER A 108 -2.69 -16.64 3.95
N GLY A 109 -2.47 -16.74 5.25
CA GLY A 109 -2.47 -15.59 6.16
C GLY A 109 -1.34 -14.59 5.88
N TRP A 110 -0.24 -15.03 5.25
CA TRP A 110 0.95 -14.24 4.94
C TRP A 110 1.16 -14.02 3.44
N LEU A 111 1.06 -15.07 2.64
CA LEU A 111 1.34 -15.06 1.20
C LEU A 111 0.21 -15.72 0.41
N GLU A 112 -0.13 -15.18 -0.73
CA GLU A 112 -1.01 -15.85 -1.71
C GLU A 112 -0.25 -16.96 -2.44
N CYS A 113 0.99 -16.68 -2.84
CA CYS A 113 1.88 -17.64 -3.48
C CYS A 113 3.33 -17.14 -3.54
N VAL A 114 4.23 -18.07 -3.86
CA VAL A 114 5.60 -17.81 -4.28
C VAL A 114 5.73 -18.19 -5.76
N CYS A 115 6.24 -17.28 -6.58
CA CYS A 115 6.42 -17.50 -8.02
C CYS A 115 7.88 -17.45 -8.41
N VAL A 116 8.26 -18.29 -9.36
CA VAL A 116 9.52 -18.22 -10.09
C VAL A 116 9.23 -17.83 -11.53
N VAL A 117 9.84 -16.75 -11.99
CA VAL A 117 9.69 -16.27 -13.36
C VAL A 117 11.06 -16.29 -14.02
N ALA A 118 11.15 -17.01 -15.14
CA ALA A 118 12.35 -17.09 -15.97
C ALA A 118 12.15 -16.32 -17.27
N PHE A 119 13.25 -16.01 -17.95
CA PHE A 119 13.20 -15.48 -19.30
C PHE A 119 13.49 -16.59 -20.31
N ASP A 120 12.45 -16.98 -21.04
CA ASP A 120 12.55 -17.86 -22.18
C ASP A 120 12.83 -17.08 -23.46
N LEU A 121 13.54 -17.69 -24.43
CA LEU A 121 13.91 -17.02 -25.70
C LEU A 121 12.75 -16.92 -26.67
N GLU A 122 11.80 -17.84 -26.60
CA GLU A 122 10.65 -17.92 -27.51
C GLU A 122 9.41 -17.29 -26.87
N LEU A 123 9.17 -17.54 -25.59
CA LEU A 123 7.99 -17.09 -24.85
C LEU A 123 8.19 -15.75 -24.14
N GLY A 124 9.43 -15.27 -23.98
CA GLY A 124 9.75 -14.09 -23.19
C GLY A 124 9.77 -14.38 -21.69
N GLN A 125 9.15 -13.54 -20.86
CA GLN A 125 9.00 -13.78 -19.43
C GLN A 125 7.93 -14.85 -19.20
N ALA A 126 8.34 -16.01 -18.70
CA ALA A 126 7.48 -17.15 -18.44
C ALA A 126 7.48 -17.55 -16.97
N LEU A 127 6.33 -17.94 -16.48
CA LEU A 127 6.16 -18.47 -15.13
C LEU A 127 6.64 -19.91 -15.10
N GLU A 128 7.74 -20.17 -14.39
CA GLU A 128 8.34 -21.50 -14.28
C GLU A 128 7.72 -22.31 -13.14
N LEU A 129 7.40 -21.64 -12.04
CA LEU A 129 6.87 -22.28 -10.84
C LEU A 129 5.91 -21.34 -10.09
N VAL A 130 4.83 -21.91 -9.57
CA VAL A 130 3.96 -21.28 -8.57
C VAL A 130 3.77 -22.23 -7.40
N TYR A 131 3.97 -21.76 -6.20
CA TYR A 131 3.79 -22.54 -4.99
C TYR A 131 2.91 -21.78 -3.98
N PRO A 132 1.89 -22.38 -3.37
CA PRO A 132 1.39 -23.75 -3.62
C PRO A 132 0.83 -23.92 -5.05
N TYR A 133 0.88 -25.16 -5.56
CA TYR A 133 0.44 -25.47 -6.94
C TYR A 133 -1.06 -25.23 -7.18
N ASP A 134 -1.86 -25.27 -6.13
CA ASP A 134 -3.30 -24.99 -6.12
C ASP A 134 -3.64 -23.50 -5.97
N SER A 135 -2.65 -22.61 -6.09
CA SER A 135 -2.84 -21.18 -5.98
C SER A 135 -3.89 -20.69 -7.00
N ARG A 136 -4.83 -19.84 -6.52
CA ARG A 136 -5.99 -19.39 -7.33
C ARG A 136 -5.69 -18.15 -8.16
N LEU A 137 -4.49 -18.05 -8.76
CA LEU A 137 -4.16 -16.96 -9.67
C LEU A 137 -4.84 -17.14 -11.03
N THR A 138 -5.47 -16.10 -11.53
CA THR A 138 -6.00 -16.06 -12.90
C THR A 138 -4.87 -15.94 -13.92
N GLU A 139 -5.08 -16.36 -15.16
CA GLU A 139 -4.07 -16.24 -16.22
C GLU A 139 -3.64 -14.79 -16.48
N LYS A 140 -4.55 -13.84 -16.29
CA LYS A 140 -4.22 -12.41 -16.38
C LYS A 140 -3.29 -11.96 -15.26
N GLU A 141 -3.48 -12.45 -14.04
CA GLU A 141 -2.61 -12.17 -12.90
C GLU A 141 -1.24 -12.81 -13.09
N LYS A 142 -1.18 -14.06 -13.56
CA LYS A 142 0.07 -14.75 -13.91
C LYS A 142 0.86 -13.97 -14.97
N THR A 143 0.20 -13.53 -16.04
CA THR A 143 0.80 -12.70 -17.09
C THR A 143 1.33 -11.38 -16.52
N SER A 144 0.56 -10.72 -15.65
CA SER A 144 1.00 -9.48 -15.00
C SER A 144 2.22 -9.70 -14.11
N ILE A 145 2.28 -10.80 -13.35
CA ILE A 145 3.43 -11.17 -12.53
C ILE A 145 4.66 -11.35 -13.41
N CYS A 146 4.54 -12.05 -14.55
CA CYS A 146 5.65 -12.25 -15.48
C CYS A 146 6.27 -10.91 -15.92
N TYR A 147 5.44 -9.97 -16.41
CA TYR A 147 5.94 -8.69 -16.91
C TYR A 147 6.42 -7.73 -15.83
N LEU A 148 5.83 -7.77 -14.64
CA LEU A 148 6.20 -6.89 -13.53
C LEU A 148 7.40 -7.41 -12.73
N SER A 149 7.87 -8.63 -12.98
CA SER A 149 8.98 -9.25 -12.26
C SER A 149 10.36 -8.97 -12.85
N PHE A 150 10.41 -8.32 -14.01
CA PHE A 150 11.66 -7.99 -14.71
C PHE A 150 11.86 -6.49 -14.87
N PRO A 151 13.10 -5.99 -14.82
CA PRO A 151 13.40 -4.60 -15.16
C PRO A 151 13.04 -4.27 -16.60
N ASP A 152 12.20 -3.23 -16.80
CA ASP A 152 11.76 -2.73 -18.12
C ASP A 152 12.65 -1.59 -18.60
N SER A 153 13.95 -1.80 -18.70
CA SER A 153 14.85 -0.82 -19.29
C SER A 153 16.25 -1.37 -19.52
N TYR A 154 17.01 -0.67 -20.38
CA TYR A 154 18.44 -0.89 -20.63
C TYR A 154 19.34 -0.59 -19.43
N SER A 155 18.80 -0.21 -18.28
CA SER A 155 19.58 -0.07 -17.07
C SER A 155 20.20 -1.42 -16.77
N GLY A 156 21.52 -1.53 -16.92
CA GLY A 156 22.25 -2.76 -16.66
C GLY A 156 22.13 -3.17 -15.20
N CYS A 157 20.98 -3.75 -14.87
CA CYS A 157 20.76 -4.40 -13.56
C CYS A 157 21.54 -5.71 -13.54
N LEU A 158 22.88 -5.61 -13.64
CA LEU A 158 23.77 -6.76 -13.41
C LEU A 158 23.80 -7.05 -11.92
N GLY A 159 23.75 -8.34 -11.60
CA GLY A 159 23.71 -8.82 -10.21
C GLY A 159 22.28 -8.93 -9.69
N ASP A 160 22.15 -8.79 -8.39
CA ASP A 160 20.90 -8.97 -7.66
C ASP A 160 20.19 -7.63 -7.44
N THR A 161 18.90 -7.59 -7.73
CA THR A 161 18.08 -6.37 -7.62
C THR A 161 16.75 -6.69 -6.95
N GLN A 162 16.37 -5.93 -5.94
CA GLN A 162 15.06 -6.06 -5.29
C GLN A 162 14.18 -4.85 -5.55
N PHE A 163 12.91 -5.10 -5.80
CA PHE A 163 11.88 -4.07 -5.98
C PHE A 163 10.49 -4.64 -5.68
N SER A 164 9.49 -3.78 -5.70
CA SER A 164 8.12 -4.19 -5.43
C SER A 164 7.18 -3.64 -6.49
N PHE A 165 6.14 -4.39 -6.79
CA PHE A 165 5.03 -3.93 -7.62
C PHE A 165 3.69 -4.10 -6.90
N ARG A 166 2.65 -3.48 -7.41
CA ARG A 166 1.27 -3.63 -6.96
C ARG A 166 0.39 -3.74 -8.19
N MET A 167 -0.41 -4.79 -8.28
CA MET A 167 -1.28 -5.09 -9.41
C MET A 167 -2.73 -5.22 -8.96
N ARG A 168 -3.67 -4.89 -9.84
CA ARG A 168 -5.10 -5.07 -9.59
C ARG A 168 -5.48 -6.55 -9.73
N GLN A 169 -6.29 -7.04 -8.81
CA GLN A 169 -6.82 -8.40 -8.85
C GLN A 169 -7.89 -8.50 -9.94
N SER A 170 -7.82 -9.53 -10.78
CA SER A 170 -8.69 -9.70 -11.97
C SER A 170 -9.96 -10.50 -11.70
N GLY A 171 -9.94 -11.41 -10.73
CA GLY A 171 -11.12 -12.13 -10.25
C GLY A 171 -11.94 -11.17 -9.39
N GLY A 172 -13.25 -11.09 -9.64
CA GLY A 172 -14.15 -10.30 -8.80
C GLY A 172 -13.88 -10.55 -7.32
N GLN A 173 -14.27 -9.61 -6.50
CA GLN A 173 -14.11 -9.63 -5.05
C GLN A 173 -14.34 -11.07 -4.55
N ARG A 174 -13.24 -11.82 -4.32
CA ARG A 174 -13.36 -13.16 -3.71
C ARG A 174 -14.07 -12.92 -2.40
N ASP A 175 -15.16 -13.64 -2.17
CA ASP A 175 -15.93 -13.50 -0.94
C ASP A 175 -14.99 -13.58 0.25
N LEU A 176 -14.65 -12.41 0.80
CA LEU A 176 -13.91 -12.29 2.05
C LEU A 176 -14.67 -12.96 3.21
N HIS A 177 -15.92 -13.31 2.99
CA HIS A 177 -16.78 -13.98 3.96
C HIS A 177 -16.41 -15.44 4.25
N SER A 178 -15.47 -16.04 3.54
CA SER A 178 -15.12 -17.46 3.76
C SER A 178 -14.07 -17.70 4.84
N LEU A 179 -13.45 -16.66 5.40
CA LEU A 179 -12.45 -16.78 6.45
C LEU A 179 -12.86 -15.90 7.64
N ASP A 180 -13.62 -16.46 8.58
CA ASP A 180 -14.05 -15.81 9.83
C ASP A 180 -12.90 -15.23 10.68
N ASP A 181 -11.65 -15.69 10.46
CA ASP A 181 -10.45 -15.20 11.12
C ASP A 181 -9.85 -13.93 10.48
N ASP A 182 -10.14 -13.62 9.20
CA ASP A 182 -9.55 -12.51 8.45
C ASP A 182 -10.01 -11.12 8.94
N ASP A 183 -11.23 -11.04 9.42
CA ASP A 183 -11.81 -9.81 9.97
C ASP A 183 -11.14 -9.33 11.27
N GLY A 184 -10.51 -10.22 12.03
CA GLY A 184 -9.83 -9.89 13.29
C GLY A 184 -8.57 -9.05 13.06
N TYR A 185 -7.79 -9.42 12.04
CA TYR A 185 -6.58 -8.69 11.67
C TYR A 185 -6.89 -7.26 11.22
N ASP A 186 -7.78 -7.07 10.25
CA ASP A 186 -8.06 -5.76 9.66
C ASP A 186 -8.68 -4.77 10.64
N ARG A 187 -9.41 -5.25 11.65
CA ARG A 187 -9.92 -4.41 12.74
C ARG A 187 -8.84 -3.93 13.70
N GLY A 188 -7.91 -4.80 14.04
CA GLY A 188 -6.81 -4.49 14.97
C GLY A 188 -5.66 -3.72 14.31
N ALA A 189 -5.43 -3.89 13.02
CA ALA A 189 -4.34 -3.28 12.28
C ALA A 189 -4.57 -1.79 12.00
N PRO A 190 -3.51 -0.97 11.98
CA PRO A 190 -3.57 0.39 11.47
C PRO A 190 -4.16 0.42 10.06
N VAL A 191 -4.94 1.45 9.73
CA VAL A 191 -5.65 1.57 8.44
C VAL A 191 -4.71 1.47 7.23
N THR A 192 -3.47 1.92 7.39
CA THR A 192 -2.43 1.86 6.35
C THR A 192 -1.81 0.48 6.15
N LEU A 193 -2.08 -0.47 7.06
CA LEU A 193 -1.54 -1.83 7.05
C LEU A 193 -2.60 -2.91 6.89
N GLN A 194 -3.85 -2.53 6.72
CA GLN A 194 -4.93 -3.46 6.41
C GLN A 194 -4.69 -4.15 5.08
N ARG A 195 -5.20 -5.37 4.95
CA ARG A 195 -5.14 -6.12 3.70
C ARG A 195 -5.87 -5.39 2.58
N GLU A 196 -5.31 -5.46 1.38
CA GLU A 196 -5.96 -4.90 0.21
C GLU A 196 -6.84 -5.95 -0.49
N ALA A 197 -8.14 -5.67 -0.56
CA ALA A 197 -9.10 -6.59 -1.20
C ALA A 197 -8.99 -6.58 -2.74
N ALA A 198 -8.66 -5.42 -3.32
CA ALA A 198 -8.66 -5.23 -4.78
C ALA A 198 -7.28 -5.36 -5.44
N HIS A 199 -6.22 -5.46 -4.66
CA HIS A 199 -4.85 -5.47 -5.18
C HIS A 199 -3.97 -6.50 -4.48
N LEU A 200 -2.97 -6.96 -5.22
CA LEU A 200 -1.90 -7.82 -4.75
C LEU A 200 -0.56 -7.08 -4.81
N PHE A 201 0.27 -7.28 -3.80
CA PHE A 201 1.66 -6.83 -3.78
C PHE A 201 2.56 -7.96 -4.25
N GLY A 202 3.50 -7.64 -5.16
CA GLY A 202 4.60 -8.52 -5.53
C GLY A 202 5.91 -7.95 -5.00
N TYR A 203 6.66 -8.78 -4.29
CA TYR A 203 8.00 -8.48 -3.79
C TYR A 203 8.97 -9.32 -4.59
N VAL A 204 9.87 -8.67 -5.32
CA VAL A 204 10.72 -9.29 -6.34
C VAL A 204 12.18 -9.30 -5.91
N TYR A 205 12.83 -10.44 -6.09
CA TYR A 205 14.27 -10.59 -6.11
C TYR A 205 14.68 -11.06 -7.51
N PHE A 206 15.25 -10.16 -8.29
CA PHE A 206 15.70 -10.41 -9.66
C PHE A 206 17.21 -10.62 -9.68
N ARG A 207 17.64 -11.70 -10.31
CA ARG A 207 19.06 -12.02 -10.56
C ARG A 207 19.37 -12.01 -12.04
N GLN A 208 20.41 -11.25 -12.41
CA GLN A 208 20.98 -11.25 -13.75
C GLN A 208 22.48 -11.44 -13.68
N VAL A 209 22.97 -12.57 -14.19
CA VAL A 209 24.39 -12.93 -14.21
C VAL A 209 24.81 -13.22 -15.65
N LYS A 210 26.05 -12.86 -16.02
CA LYS A 210 26.62 -13.26 -17.30
C LYS A 210 26.81 -14.77 -17.33
N ASP A 211 26.28 -15.42 -18.35
CA ASP A 211 26.37 -16.86 -18.55
C ASP A 211 26.62 -17.15 -20.03
N SER A 212 27.79 -17.68 -20.33
CA SER A 212 28.20 -18.05 -21.69
C SER A 212 27.48 -19.29 -22.22
N ALA A 213 26.91 -20.12 -21.34
CA ALA A 213 26.12 -21.30 -21.73
C ALA A 213 24.74 -20.93 -22.30
N VAL A 214 24.24 -19.73 -21.96
CA VAL A 214 22.97 -19.23 -22.44
C VAL A 214 23.18 -18.42 -23.73
N LYS A 215 22.42 -18.71 -24.80
CA LYS A 215 22.51 -18.02 -26.12
C LYS A 215 22.47 -16.46 -26.02
N ARG A 216 21.78 -15.90 -25.02
CA ARG A 216 21.75 -14.44 -24.73
C ARG A 216 22.98 -13.91 -24.01
N GLY A 217 23.85 -14.78 -23.52
CA GLY A 217 24.98 -14.41 -22.68
C GLY A 217 24.63 -13.98 -21.27
N TYR A 218 23.35 -14.12 -20.84
CA TYR A 218 22.87 -13.77 -19.52
C TYR A 218 21.84 -14.76 -19.00
N PHE A 219 22.03 -15.23 -17.78
CA PHE A 219 21.00 -15.88 -17.00
C PHE A 219 20.15 -14.81 -16.31
N GLN A 220 18.82 -14.91 -16.41
CA GLN A 220 17.86 -13.97 -15.82
C GLN A 220 16.71 -14.75 -15.19
N LYS A 221 16.49 -14.56 -13.89
CA LYS A 221 15.40 -15.20 -13.17
C LYS A 221 14.94 -14.31 -12.00
N SER A 222 13.66 -14.34 -11.71
CA SER A 222 13.05 -13.63 -10.59
C SER A 222 12.38 -14.59 -9.63
N LEU A 223 12.58 -14.38 -8.34
CA LEU A 223 11.79 -14.96 -7.26
C LEU A 223 10.81 -13.91 -6.75
N VAL A 224 9.52 -14.24 -6.67
CA VAL A 224 8.45 -13.29 -6.36
C VAL A 224 7.59 -13.82 -5.23
N LEU A 225 7.45 -13.05 -4.16
CA LEU A 225 6.46 -13.28 -3.11
C LEU A 225 5.22 -12.45 -3.41
N VAL A 226 4.06 -13.06 -3.48
CA VAL A 226 2.78 -12.39 -3.72
C VAL A 226 1.96 -12.38 -2.44
N SER A 227 1.50 -11.21 -2.01
CA SER A 227 0.78 -11.03 -0.74
C SER A 227 -0.28 -9.93 -0.82
N ARG A 228 -1.26 -9.97 0.08
CA ARG A 228 -2.21 -8.87 0.33
C ARG A 228 -1.70 -7.90 1.40
N LEU A 229 -0.66 -8.27 2.12
CA LEU A 229 -0.09 -7.48 3.20
C LEU A 229 0.95 -6.49 2.66
N PRO A 230 0.88 -5.20 3.00
CA PRO A 230 1.85 -4.20 2.58
C PRO A 230 3.13 -4.23 3.46
N TYR A 231 3.68 -5.41 3.73
CA TYR A 231 4.80 -5.64 4.64
C TYR A 231 6.14 -5.60 3.92
N VAL A 232 6.43 -4.46 3.30
CA VAL A 232 7.59 -4.27 2.41
C VAL A 232 8.91 -4.68 3.07
N ASN A 233 9.14 -4.29 4.33
CA ASN A 233 10.39 -4.58 5.01
C ASN A 233 10.52 -6.05 5.39
N LEU A 234 9.43 -6.68 5.85
CA LEU A 234 9.41 -8.11 6.18
C LEU A 234 9.70 -8.96 4.94
N PHE A 235 8.94 -8.78 3.87
CA PHE A 235 9.07 -9.60 2.67
C PHE A 235 10.39 -9.36 1.92
N ARG A 236 10.92 -8.12 1.97
CA ARG A 236 12.25 -7.83 1.46
C ARG A 236 13.34 -8.56 2.26
N SER A 237 13.23 -8.58 3.58
CA SER A 237 14.17 -9.30 4.45
C SER A 237 14.06 -10.82 4.25
N LEU A 238 12.83 -11.33 4.08
CA LEU A 238 12.57 -12.72 3.78
C LEU A 238 13.21 -13.14 2.44
N LEU A 239 13.05 -12.33 1.39
CA LEU A 239 13.69 -12.56 0.09
C LEU A 239 15.24 -12.54 0.17
N ASN A 240 15.81 -11.70 1.03
CA ASN A 240 17.27 -11.70 1.25
C ASN A 240 17.79 -13.01 1.84
N LEU A 241 16.96 -13.72 2.61
CA LEU A 241 17.30 -15.03 3.16
C LEU A 241 17.06 -16.15 2.14
N ILE A 242 15.90 -16.15 1.47
CA ILE A 242 15.47 -17.23 0.59
C ILE A 242 16.22 -17.23 -0.74
N ALA A 243 16.36 -16.07 -1.38
CA ALA A 243 16.80 -16.03 -2.78
C ALA A 243 18.23 -16.56 -2.99
N PRO A 244 19.25 -16.23 -2.18
CA PRO A 244 20.57 -16.82 -2.35
C PRO A 244 20.56 -18.35 -2.33
N GLU A 245 19.87 -18.93 -1.36
CA GLU A 245 19.74 -20.38 -1.20
C GLU A 245 18.91 -21.02 -2.31
N TYR A 246 17.84 -20.37 -2.74
CA TYR A 246 17.05 -20.84 -3.86
C TYR A 246 17.87 -20.93 -5.15
N PHE A 247 18.72 -19.94 -5.44
CA PHE A 247 19.55 -19.98 -6.64
C PHE A 247 20.65 -21.04 -6.60
N GLU A 248 20.95 -21.59 -5.43
CA GLU A 248 21.89 -22.71 -5.26
C GLU A 248 21.18 -24.08 -5.24
N LYS A 249 20.05 -24.19 -4.51
CA LYS A 249 19.36 -25.46 -4.21
C LYS A 249 18.09 -25.68 -5.01
N LEU A 250 17.60 -24.65 -5.74
CA LEU A 250 16.41 -24.68 -6.60
C LEU A 250 15.09 -25.08 -5.86
N VAL A 251 14.23 -25.83 -6.53
CA VAL A 251 12.86 -26.14 -6.08
C VAL A 251 12.76 -26.73 -4.67
N PRO A 252 13.59 -27.68 -4.23
CA PRO A 252 13.48 -28.24 -2.88
C PRO A 252 13.63 -27.19 -1.77
N CYS A 253 14.39 -26.11 -2.01
CA CYS A 253 14.51 -25.01 -1.07
C CYS A 253 13.18 -24.26 -0.92
N LEU A 254 12.45 -24.02 -2.01
CA LEU A 254 11.16 -23.31 -1.96
C LEU A 254 10.07 -24.13 -1.26
N GLU A 255 10.04 -25.44 -1.50
CA GLU A 255 9.11 -26.34 -0.80
C GLU A 255 9.34 -26.31 0.70
N ALA A 256 10.60 -26.42 1.14
CA ALA A 256 10.97 -26.33 2.54
C ALA A 256 10.54 -24.98 3.16
N VAL A 257 10.85 -23.88 2.49
CA VAL A 257 10.47 -22.52 2.94
C VAL A 257 8.96 -22.34 3.03
N CYS A 258 8.19 -22.81 2.04
CA CYS A 258 6.74 -22.67 2.06
C CYS A 258 6.12 -23.52 3.20
N ASN A 259 6.65 -24.71 3.45
CA ASN A 259 6.24 -25.54 4.58
C ASN A 259 6.57 -24.88 5.93
N GLU A 260 7.73 -24.21 6.06
CA GLU A 260 8.07 -23.45 7.27
C GLU A 260 7.14 -22.25 7.46
N ILE A 261 6.81 -21.50 6.39
CA ILE A 261 5.86 -20.37 6.44
C ILE A 261 4.46 -20.86 6.85
N ASP A 262 4.02 -22.04 6.42
CA ASP A 262 2.72 -22.61 6.84
C ASP A 262 2.69 -22.98 8.33
N GLN A 263 3.86 -23.09 8.98
CA GLN A 263 3.94 -23.26 10.43
C GLN A 263 3.92 -21.91 11.20
N TRP A 264 4.03 -20.78 10.54
CA TRP A 264 4.04 -19.47 11.19
C TRP A 264 2.70 -19.21 11.91
N PRO A 265 2.73 -18.54 13.07
CA PRO A 265 1.51 -18.03 13.68
C PRO A 265 0.85 -16.99 12.76
N PRO A 266 -0.49 -16.87 12.78
CA PRO A 266 -1.16 -15.84 11.99
C PRO A 266 -0.70 -14.43 12.42
N PRO A 267 -0.70 -13.43 11.51
CA PRO A 267 -0.34 -12.07 11.86
C PRO A 267 -1.43 -11.48 12.78
N VAL A 268 -1.10 -11.25 14.05
CA VAL A 268 -2.01 -10.67 15.04
C VAL A 268 -1.54 -9.27 15.43
N PRO A 269 -2.36 -8.22 15.22
CA PRO A 269 -1.99 -6.85 15.59
C PRO A 269 -1.65 -6.70 17.07
N GLY A 270 -0.56 -6.02 17.35
CA GLY A 270 -0.06 -5.79 18.71
C GLY A 270 0.86 -6.89 19.26
N GLN A 271 1.02 -8.01 18.55
CA GLN A 271 1.90 -9.10 18.98
C GLN A 271 3.28 -9.01 18.35
N THR A 272 4.27 -9.51 19.08
CA THR A 272 5.62 -9.79 18.58
C THR A 272 5.69 -11.27 18.24
N LEU A 273 6.06 -11.58 17.01
CA LEU A 273 6.09 -12.93 16.48
C LEU A 273 7.53 -13.34 16.17
N ASN A 274 7.83 -14.61 16.40
CA ASN A 274 9.06 -15.26 15.99
C ASN A 274 8.72 -16.14 14.76
N LEU A 275 9.33 -15.81 13.62
CA LEU A 275 9.08 -16.41 12.32
C LEU A 275 10.32 -17.20 11.89
N PRO A 276 10.38 -18.51 12.14
CA PRO A 276 11.51 -19.32 11.71
C PRO A 276 11.47 -19.52 10.19
N VAL A 277 12.63 -19.38 9.56
CA VAL A 277 12.83 -19.68 8.14
C VAL A 277 14.29 -20.04 7.90
N MET A 278 14.55 -21.20 7.32
CA MET A 278 15.89 -21.69 6.92
C MET A 278 16.91 -21.61 8.07
N GLY A 279 16.51 -21.97 9.28
CA GLY A 279 17.37 -21.95 10.47
C GLY A 279 17.61 -20.57 11.07
N VAL A 280 17.05 -19.51 10.49
CA VAL A 280 17.07 -18.14 11.03
C VAL A 280 15.71 -17.83 11.63
N VAL A 281 15.67 -17.24 12.81
CA VAL A 281 14.42 -16.74 13.42
C VAL A 281 14.32 -15.24 13.18
N MET A 282 13.31 -14.81 12.41
CA MET A 282 12.98 -13.40 12.26
C MET A 282 12.01 -12.99 13.37
N GLN A 283 12.39 -12.02 14.17
CA GLN A 283 11.50 -11.46 15.20
C GLN A 283 10.87 -10.16 14.69
N VAL A 284 9.54 -10.12 14.63
CA VAL A 284 8.79 -8.97 14.11
C VAL A 284 7.64 -8.60 15.04
N ARG A 285 7.39 -7.30 15.19
CA ARG A 285 6.19 -6.79 15.85
C ARG A 285 5.16 -6.39 14.80
N ILE A 286 3.94 -6.92 14.91
CA ILE A 286 2.81 -6.51 14.06
C ILE A 286 2.17 -5.27 14.69
N PRO A 287 2.13 -4.12 13.99
CA PRO A 287 1.56 -2.89 14.54
C PRO A 287 0.06 -3.00 14.82
N SER A 288 -0.41 -2.35 15.91
CA SER A 288 -1.82 -2.23 16.26
C SER A 288 -2.30 -0.78 16.17
N ARG A 289 -3.61 -0.60 16.01
CA ARG A 289 -4.25 0.73 16.08
C ARG A 289 -4.08 1.41 17.45
N VAL A 290 -3.89 0.61 18.50
CA VAL A 290 -3.75 1.08 19.88
C VAL A 290 -2.30 1.42 20.22
N ASP A 291 -1.35 1.01 19.39
CA ASP A 291 0.07 1.30 19.62
C ASP A 291 0.29 2.81 19.59
N LYS A 292 0.87 3.34 20.67
CA LYS A 292 1.32 4.73 20.70
C LYS A 292 2.47 4.87 19.70
N LEU A 293 2.37 5.83 18.81
CA LEU A 293 3.36 6.13 17.76
C LEU A 293 4.81 6.36 18.27
N GLU A 294 4.98 6.54 19.59
CA GLU A 294 6.26 6.77 20.25
C GLU A 294 6.82 5.53 20.97
N ALA A 295 6.09 4.43 21.04
CA ALA A 295 6.58 3.23 21.69
C ALA A 295 7.66 2.59 20.82
N SER A 296 8.92 2.84 21.16
CA SER A 296 10.07 2.12 20.61
C SER A 296 9.85 0.61 20.82
N PRO A 297 9.83 -0.21 19.78
CA PRO A 297 9.52 -1.63 19.89
C PRO A 297 10.54 -2.42 20.74
N VAL A 298 11.69 -1.84 21.00
CA VAL A 298 12.85 -2.52 21.58
C VAL A 298 12.74 -2.84 23.08
N LYS A 299 11.77 -2.27 23.82
CA LYS A 299 11.74 -2.38 25.28
C LYS A 299 10.83 -3.45 25.88
N GLN A 300 10.15 -4.27 25.08
CA GLN A 300 9.20 -5.29 25.56
C GLN A 300 9.54 -6.73 25.17
N PHE A 301 10.81 -7.02 24.92
CA PHE A 301 11.20 -8.40 24.66
C PHE A 301 11.54 -9.10 25.96
N ASN A 302 10.72 -10.07 26.35
CA ASN A 302 11.21 -11.13 27.21
C ASN A 302 12.36 -11.81 26.47
N GLN A 303 13.57 -11.63 26.94
CA GLN A 303 14.75 -12.37 26.50
C GLN A 303 14.60 -13.83 26.96
N GLU A 304 13.75 -14.57 26.28
CA GLU A 304 13.96 -16.01 26.23
C GLU A 304 15.25 -16.21 25.46
N ASN A 305 16.16 -17.02 26.00
CA ASN A 305 17.43 -17.38 25.37
C ASN A 305 17.19 -18.18 24.11
N LEU A 306 16.77 -17.50 23.01
CA LEU A 306 16.61 -18.11 21.69
C LEU A 306 17.99 -18.29 21.07
N LEU A 307 18.41 -19.50 20.86
CA LEU A 307 19.58 -19.86 20.05
C LEU A 307 19.10 -20.47 18.73
N PRO A 308 19.50 -19.93 17.57
CA PRO A 308 20.37 -18.77 17.35
C PRO A 308 19.71 -17.42 17.66
N ALA A 309 20.53 -16.38 17.89
CA ALA A 309 20.02 -15.03 18.16
C ALA A 309 19.09 -14.56 17.02
N PRO A 310 17.87 -14.07 17.32
CA PRO A 310 16.90 -13.71 16.31
C PRO A 310 17.32 -12.48 15.50
N LEU A 311 16.99 -12.47 14.21
CA LEU A 311 17.05 -11.30 13.35
C LEU A 311 15.87 -10.37 13.69
N VAL A 312 16.12 -9.35 14.50
CA VAL A 312 15.09 -8.40 14.92
C VAL A 312 14.83 -7.37 13.81
N LEU A 313 13.61 -7.34 13.27
CA LEU A 313 13.19 -6.31 12.34
C LEU A 313 12.57 -5.13 13.10
N SER A 314 13.06 -3.92 12.84
CA SER A 314 12.57 -2.69 13.47
C SER A 314 11.10 -2.39 13.14
N SER A 315 10.63 -2.83 11.97
CA SER A 315 9.27 -2.65 11.49
C SER A 315 8.98 -3.62 10.35
N VAL A 316 7.70 -4.02 10.17
CA VAL A 316 7.27 -4.88 9.07
C VAL A 316 7.14 -4.15 7.73
N ASN A 317 6.86 -2.85 7.75
CA ASN A 317 6.48 -2.07 6.56
C ASN A 317 7.37 -0.85 6.27
N GLU A 318 8.23 -0.44 7.19
CA GLU A 318 8.95 0.81 7.07
C GLU A 318 10.08 0.74 6.05
N LEU A 319 10.12 1.77 5.21
CA LEU A 319 11.21 2.06 4.30
C LEU A 319 12.20 3.05 4.93
N ASP A 320 13.42 3.09 4.42
CA ASP A 320 14.36 4.18 4.70
C ASP A 320 13.92 5.45 3.95
N LEU A 321 13.00 6.22 4.58
CA LEU A 321 12.44 7.43 4.00
C LEU A 321 13.50 8.47 3.65
N PHE A 322 14.57 8.56 4.46
CA PHE A 322 15.63 9.51 4.18
C PHE A 322 16.37 9.15 2.90
N ARG A 323 16.70 7.87 2.70
CA ARG A 323 17.33 7.37 1.47
C ARG A 323 16.44 7.63 0.25
N CYS A 324 15.15 7.36 0.36
CA CYS A 324 14.19 7.61 -0.71
C CYS A 324 14.09 9.10 -1.06
N PHE A 325 13.92 9.97 -0.07
CA PHE A 325 13.75 11.42 -0.30
C PHE A 325 15.06 12.19 -0.47
N GLN A 326 16.23 11.56 -0.28
CA GLN A 326 17.53 12.23 -0.34
C GLN A 326 17.73 13.11 -1.60
N PRO A 327 17.37 12.69 -2.82
CA PRO A 327 17.50 13.53 -4.01
C PRO A 327 16.51 14.69 -4.07
N VAL A 328 15.42 14.65 -3.29
CA VAL A 328 14.27 15.56 -3.36
C VAL A 328 13.96 16.27 -2.04
N LEU A 329 14.90 16.28 -1.08
CA LEU A 329 14.69 16.82 0.27
C LEU A 329 14.10 18.24 0.29
N ILE A 330 14.50 19.09 -0.66
CA ILE A 330 14.01 20.48 -0.76
C ILE A 330 12.56 20.57 -1.25
N HIS A 331 11.97 19.47 -1.68
CA HIS A 331 10.61 19.38 -2.21
C HIS A 331 9.69 18.48 -1.37
N ILE A 332 10.13 17.96 -0.23
CA ILE A 332 9.35 17.04 0.62
C ILE A 332 7.95 17.58 0.89
N GLN A 333 7.83 18.86 1.24
CA GLN A 333 6.55 19.48 1.54
C GLN A 333 5.64 19.61 0.32
N LEU A 334 6.19 19.96 -0.84
CA LEU A 334 5.43 20.00 -2.09
C LEU A 334 4.91 18.60 -2.45
N LEU A 335 5.76 17.59 -2.31
CA LEU A 335 5.39 16.20 -2.57
C LEU A 335 4.32 15.71 -1.60
N TRP A 336 4.41 16.09 -0.31
CA TRP A 336 3.37 15.81 0.68
C TRP A 336 2.03 16.44 0.30
N GLU A 337 2.01 17.73 -0.14
CA GLU A 337 0.79 18.38 -0.62
C GLU A 337 0.18 17.68 -1.84
N LEU A 338 1.00 17.27 -2.82
CA LEU A 338 0.54 16.52 -3.98
C LEU A 338 -0.11 15.19 -3.58
N MET A 339 0.52 14.48 -2.64
CA MET A 339 -0.04 13.23 -2.12
C MET A 339 -1.33 13.47 -1.34
N LEU A 340 -1.37 14.50 -0.47
CA LEU A 340 -2.57 14.86 0.30
C LEU A 340 -3.77 15.19 -0.59
N LEU A 341 -3.53 15.84 -1.71
CA LEU A 341 -4.56 16.25 -2.66
C LEU A 341 -4.90 15.14 -3.68
N GLY A 342 -4.16 14.04 -3.68
CA GLY A 342 -4.35 12.95 -4.65
C GLY A 342 -4.02 13.37 -6.08
N GLU A 343 -3.07 14.29 -6.26
CA GLU A 343 -2.67 14.75 -7.60
C GLU A 343 -1.91 13.64 -8.35
N PRO A 344 -2.18 13.45 -9.66
CA PRO A 344 -1.48 12.44 -10.46
C PRO A 344 0.01 12.76 -10.60
N LEU A 345 0.86 11.78 -10.28
CA LEU A 345 2.32 11.94 -10.29
C LEU A 345 3.01 10.78 -10.99
N VAL A 346 3.94 11.08 -11.90
CA VAL A 346 4.84 10.08 -12.48
C VAL A 346 6.22 10.19 -11.83
N VAL A 347 6.73 9.09 -11.32
CA VAL A 347 8.10 8.94 -10.82
C VAL A 347 8.92 8.19 -11.86
N MET A 348 9.84 8.88 -12.52
CA MET A 348 10.78 8.30 -13.48
C MET A 348 12.11 8.07 -12.80
N ALA A 349 12.50 6.83 -12.66
CA ALA A 349 13.72 6.43 -11.95
C ALA A 349 14.65 5.60 -12.85
N PRO A 350 15.96 5.54 -12.53
CA PRO A 350 16.92 4.77 -13.32
C PRO A 350 16.83 3.25 -13.10
N SER A 351 16.19 2.81 -12.01
CA SER A 351 16.02 1.40 -11.68
C SER A 351 14.66 1.12 -11.03
N PRO A 352 14.13 -0.11 -11.14
CA PRO A 352 12.87 -0.49 -10.49
C PRO A 352 12.93 -0.39 -8.96
N THR A 353 14.08 -0.62 -8.34
CA THR A 353 14.28 -0.41 -6.89
C THR A 353 13.99 1.04 -6.50
N ILE A 354 14.64 2.00 -7.16
CA ILE A 354 14.48 3.43 -6.84
C ILE A 354 13.05 3.88 -7.15
N SER A 355 12.46 3.37 -8.25
CA SER A 355 11.08 3.66 -8.62
C SER A 355 10.10 3.20 -7.54
N SER A 356 10.15 1.91 -7.19
CA SER A 356 9.22 1.32 -6.24
C SER A 356 9.38 1.89 -4.82
N GLU A 357 10.62 2.05 -4.35
CA GLU A 357 10.89 2.65 -3.03
C GLU A 357 10.39 4.10 -2.96
N MET A 358 10.56 4.91 -4.02
CA MET A 358 10.08 6.30 -4.04
C MET A 358 8.56 6.37 -4.03
N VAL A 359 7.87 5.57 -4.84
CA VAL A 359 6.39 5.56 -4.86
C VAL A 359 5.84 5.11 -3.50
N LEU A 360 6.38 4.04 -2.92
CA LEU A 360 5.97 3.58 -1.60
C LEU A 360 6.27 4.60 -0.49
N ALA A 361 7.41 5.29 -0.57
CA ALA A 361 7.74 6.37 0.35
C ALA A 361 6.77 7.56 0.24
N LEU A 362 6.36 7.92 -1.00
CA LEU A 362 5.39 8.98 -1.26
C LEU A 362 4.02 8.63 -0.68
N THR A 363 3.51 7.42 -0.92
CA THR A 363 2.20 7.00 -0.39
C THR A 363 2.21 6.89 1.14
N SER A 364 3.34 6.49 1.74
CA SER A 364 3.49 6.39 3.20
C SER A 364 3.64 7.74 3.91
N CYS A 365 3.95 8.83 3.18
CA CYS A 365 4.18 10.16 3.80
C CYS A 365 2.91 10.77 4.40
N LEU A 366 1.72 10.24 4.10
CA LEU A 366 0.43 10.67 4.64
C LEU A 366 0.05 9.96 5.94
N THR A 367 0.85 9.01 6.43
CA THR A 367 0.53 8.30 7.70
C THR A 367 0.24 9.32 8.82
N PRO A 368 -0.88 9.17 9.58
CA PRO A 368 -1.79 8.02 9.68
C PRO A 368 -2.98 8.01 8.70
N LEU A 369 -3.10 9.00 7.80
CA LEU A 369 -4.14 9.03 6.78
C LEU A 369 -3.89 7.93 5.75
N LYS A 370 -4.92 7.14 5.40
CA LYS A 370 -4.83 6.15 4.33
C LYS A 370 -4.71 6.84 2.98
N PHE A 371 -3.78 6.36 2.14
CA PHE A 371 -3.72 6.77 0.75
C PHE A 371 -4.87 6.10 -0.02
N CYS A 372 -5.83 6.91 -0.49
CA CYS A 372 -7.07 6.42 -1.11
C CYS A 372 -7.08 6.46 -2.63
N CYS A 373 -5.99 6.94 -3.25
CA CYS A 373 -5.81 6.87 -4.71
C CYS A 373 -5.09 5.59 -5.09
N ASP A 374 -5.07 5.27 -6.38
CA ASP A 374 -4.28 4.16 -6.88
C ASP A 374 -2.78 4.53 -6.92
N TYR A 375 -1.93 3.53 -6.84
CA TYR A 375 -0.49 3.69 -7.00
C TYR A 375 0.14 2.42 -7.55
N ARG A 376 1.14 2.59 -8.42
CA ARG A 376 1.90 1.50 -9.03
C ARG A 376 3.37 1.74 -8.73
N PRO A 377 3.95 1.05 -7.74
CA PRO A 377 5.37 1.20 -7.39
C PRO A 377 6.30 0.92 -8.56
N TYR A 378 5.89 -0.01 -9.41
CA TYR A 378 6.55 -0.34 -10.66
C TYR A 378 5.50 -0.60 -11.74
N PHE A 379 5.63 0.09 -12.86
CA PHE A 379 4.71 0.04 -13.99
C PHE A 379 5.48 -0.07 -15.30
N THR A 380 5.07 -0.97 -16.18
CA THR A 380 5.75 -1.29 -17.44
C THR A 380 4.85 -1.03 -18.65
N ILE A 381 5.44 -1.06 -19.84
CA ILE A 381 4.68 -0.92 -21.10
C ILE A 381 3.76 -2.12 -21.39
N HIS A 382 3.98 -3.23 -20.72
CA HIS A 382 3.21 -4.47 -20.83
C HIS A 382 2.08 -4.58 -19.82
N ASP A 383 1.92 -3.58 -18.93
CA ASP A 383 0.85 -3.56 -17.96
C ASP A 383 -0.51 -3.52 -18.65
N SER A 384 -1.48 -4.28 -18.15
CA SER A 384 -2.83 -4.37 -18.71
C SER A 384 -3.56 -3.02 -18.73
N GLU A 385 -3.19 -2.10 -17.84
CA GLU A 385 -3.77 -0.75 -17.72
C GLU A 385 -2.96 0.31 -18.47
N PHE A 386 -1.95 -0.09 -19.27
CA PHE A 386 -1.09 0.83 -20.02
C PHE A 386 -1.89 1.82 -20.88
N LYS A 387 -2.92 1.34 -21.60
CA LYS A 387 -3.77 2.18 -22.45
C LYS A 387 -4.54 3.21 -21.65
N GLU A 388 -5.05 2.85 -20.46
CA GLU A 388 -5.80 3.73 -19.58
C GLU A 388 -4.97 4.94 -19.14
N TYR A 389 -3.72 4.72 -18.74
CA TYR A 389 -2.86 5.79 -18.23
C TYR A 389 -2.13 6.59 -19.31
N THR A 390 -2.02 6.09 -20.54
CA THR A 390 -1.30 6.75 -21.62
C THR A 390 -2.19 7.50 -22.62
N THR A 391 -3.51 7.31 -22.54
CA THR A 391 -4.50 7.98 -23.39
C THR A 391 -4.53 9.48 -23.09
N ARG A 392 -4.44 10.31 -24.16
CA ARG A 392 -4.37 11.79 -24.05
C ARG A 392 -5.72 12.49 -24.10
N THR A 393 -6.77 11.78 -24.43
CA THR A 393 -8.13 12.33 -24.59
C THR A 393 -8.82 12.65 -23.26
N GLN A 394 -8.30 12.11 -22.16
CA GLN A 394 -8.85 12.31 -20.83
C GLN A 394 -7.79 12.90 -19.89
N ALA A 395 -8.24 13.57 -18.83
CA ALA A 395 -7.35 14.01 -17.76
C ALA A 395 -6.70 12.77 -17.09
N PRO A 396 -5.43 12.85 -16.70
CA PRO A 396 -4.78 11.76 -15.99
C PRO A 396 -5.57 11.39 -14.71
N PRO A 397 -5.78 10.09 -14.45
CA PRO A 397 -6.45 9.67 -13.23
C PRO A 397 -5.59 9.96 -12.00
N ASN A 398 -6.22 9.97 -10.83
CA ASN A 398 -5.55 10.19 -9.54
C ASN A 398 -4.72 8.95 -9.17
N VAL A 399 -3.51 8.84 -9.73
CA VAL A 399 -2.61 7.70 -9.51
C VAL A 399 -1.14 8.15 -9.42
N VAL A 400 -0.34 7.41 -8.68
CA VAL A 400 1.12 7.59 -8.62
C VAL A 400 1.78 6.44 -9.37
N LEU A 401 2.44 6.74 -10.49
CA LEU A 401 3.10 5.74 -11.34
C LEU A 401 4.62 5.77 -11.16
N GLY A 402 5.21 4.62 -10.88
CA GLY A 402 6.64 4.42 -10.89
C GLY A 402 7.11 3.75 -12.20
N VAL A 403 7.94 4.42 -12.98
CA VAL A 403 8.40 3.92 -14.29
C VAL A 403 9.91 4.04 -14.44
N THR A 404 10.50 3.13 -15.21
CA THR A 404 11.94 3.13 -15.51
C THR A 404 12.23 3.35 -17.00
N ASN A 405 11.32 2.90 -17.87
CA ASN A 405 11.51 2.97 -19.31
C ASN A 405 11.45 4.43 -19.81
N PRO A 406 12.49 4.92 -20.51
CA PRO A 406 12.52 6.27 -21.07
C PRO A 406 11.38 6.58 -22.07
N PHE A 407 10.75 5.56 -22.63
CA PHE A 407 9.59 5.70 -23.51
C PHE A 407 8.45 6.50 -22.85
N PHE A 408 8.26 6.34 -21.54
CA PHE A 408 7.24 7.07 -20.78
C PHE A 408 7.44 8.59 -20.76
N ILE A 409 8.62 9.11 -21.06
CA ILE A 409 8.83 10.56 -21.21
C ILE A 409 7.94 11.15 -22.30
N LYS A 410 7.75 10.42 -23.42
CA LYS A 410 6.92 10.88 -24.54
C LYS A 410 5.43 10.60 -24.31
N THR A 411 5.09 9.44 -23.79
CA THR A 411 3.70 9.02 -23.61
C THR A 411 3.00 9.77 -22.50
N LEU A 412 3.70 10.09 -21.39
CA LEU A 412 3.15 10.74 -20.22
C LEU A 412 3.44 12.26 -20.13
N GLN A 413 3.81 12.90 -21.25
CA GLN A 413 4.10 14.34 -21.30
C GLN A 413 2.92 15.24 -20.84
N HIS A 414 1.70 14.75 -20.98
CA HIS A 414 0.48 15.48 -20.62
C HIS A 414 0.18 15.46 -19.12
N TRP A 415 0.91 14.66 -18.34
CA TRP A 415 0.73 14.57 -16.91
C TRP A 415 1.18 15.86 -16.20
N PRO A 416 0.44 16.32 -15.17
CA PRO A 416 0.71 17.60 -14.52
C PRO A 416 1.97 17.60 -13.66
N HIS A 417 2.38 16.43 -13.16
CA HIS A 417 3.53 16.31 -12.26
C HIS A 417 4.39 15.11 -12.65
N ILE A 418 5.68 15.40 -12.90
CA ILE A 418 6.67 14.37 -13.26
C ILE A 418 7.92 14.59 -12.42
N LEU A 419 8.25 13.61 -11.60
CA LEU A 419 9.48 13.55 -10.83
C LEU A 419 10.49 12.65 -11.55
N ARG A 420 11.55 13.22 -12.12
CA ARG A 420 12.65 12.44 -12.69
C ARG A 420 13.83 12.41 -11.72
N ILE A 421 14.15 11.21 -11.27
CA ILE A 421 15.30 10.90 -10.41
C ILE A 421 16.47 10.49 -11.30
N GLY A 422 17.67 10.99 -11.00
CA GLY A 422 18.90 10.57 -11.66
C GLY A 422 19.58 9.43 -10.91
N GLU A 423 20.63 8.88 -11.50
CA GLU A 423 21.48 7.92 -10.82
C GLU A 423 22.08 8.53 -9.55
N LEU A 424 22.01 7.83 -8.46
CA LEU A 424 22.67 8.16 -7.22
C LEU A 424 24.16 7.79 -7.37
N LYS A 425 25.01 8.77 -7.63
CA LYS A 425 26.45 8.56 -7.60
C LYS A 425 26.86 8.30 -6.14
N MET A 426 27.42 7.14 -5.91
CA MET A 426 27.95 6.69 -4.60
C MET A 426 29.27 7.42 -4.22
N SER A 427 29.47 8.66 -4.65
CA SER A 427 30.62 9.46 -4.21
C SER A 427 30.20 10.30 -3.00
N GLY A 428 31.07 10.43 -2.01
CA GLY A 428 30.82 11.12 -0.73
C GLY A 428 30.40 12.59 -0.81
N ASP A 429 30.09 13.07 -2.01
CA ASP A 429 29.56 14.40 -2.29
C ASP A 429 28.08 14.49 -1.93
N LEU A 430 27.66 15.66 -1.46
CA LEU A 430 26.26 16.00 -1.26
C LEU A 430 25.45 15.68 -2.51
N PRO A 431 24.42 14.83 -2.43
CA PRO A 431 23.60 14.50 -3.58
C PRO A 431 22.98 15.79 -4.14
N LYS A 432 23.17 16.00 -5.45
CA LYS A 432 22.62 17.19 -6.13
C LYS A 432 21.12 17.15 -6.01
N GLN A 433 20.57 18.10 -5.25
CA GLN A 433 19.13 18.25 -5.10
C GLN A 433 18.45 18.49 -6.45
N VAL A 434 17.39 17.76 -6.70
CA VAL A 434 16.56 17.89 -7.89
C VAL A 434 15.94 19.29 -7.92
N LYS A 435 16.05 20.01 -9.04
CA LYS A 435 15.51 21.35 -9.21
C LYS A 435 14.10 21.30 -9.77
N MET A 436 13.23 22.23 -9.33
CA MET A 436 11.92 22.45 -9.96
C MET A 436 12.10 23.01 -11.37
N LYS A 437 11.30 22.50 -12.32
CA LYS A 437 11.35 22.88 -13.73
C LYS A 437 9.94 23.00 -14.31
N LYS A 438 9.77 23.81 -15.36
CA LYS A 438 8.52 23.89 -16.11
C LYS A 438 8.33 22.61 -16.96
N LEU A 439 7.10 22.13 -17.07
CA LEU A 439 6.74 20.97 -17.89
C LEU A 439 7.17 21.11 -19.36
N THR A 440 7.15 22.32 -19.91
CA THR A 440 7.60 22.62 -21.28
C THR A 440 9.05 22.23 -21.57
N LYS A 441 9.87 21.99 -20.53
CA LYS A 441 11.26 21.55 -20.63
C LYS A 441 11.42 20.04 -20.71
N LEU A 442 10.33 19.27 -20.62
CA LEU A 442 10.32 17.80 -20.70
C LEU A 442 10.12 17.35 -22.16
N LYS A 443 10.96 17.77 -23.11
CA LYS A 443 10.73 17.50 -24.54
C LYS A 443 11.63 16.41 -25.14
N THR A 444 12.72 16.04 -24.47
CA THR A 444 13.75 15.14 -25.02
C THR A 444 14.05 13.98 -24.07
N LEU A 445 14.55 12.87 -24.64
CA LEU A 445 15.00 11.69 -23.89
C LEU A 445 16.16 12.03 -22.92
N ASP A 446 16.99 13.03 -23.27
CA ASP A 446 18.11 13.52 -22.45
C ASP A 446 17.68 14.51 -21.35
N THR A 447 16.44 14.45 -20.94
CA THR A 447 15.92 15.35 -19.93
C THR A 447 16.65 15.16 -18.60
N LYS A 448 17.18 16.27 -18.05
CA LYS A 448 17.92 16.25 -16.78
C LYS A 448 17.03 15.90 -15.60
N PRO A 449 17.52 15.24 -14.54
CA PRO A 449 16.77 15.05 -13.30
C PRO A 449 16.13 16.35 -12.81
N GLY A 450 14.87 16.26 -12.35
CA GLY A 450 14.08 17.42 -11.99
C GLY A 450 12.67 17.07 -11.55
N LEU A 451 12.04 17.96 -10.79
CA LEU A 451 10.60 17.93 -10.53
C LEU A 451 9.92 18.89 -11.54
N TYR A 452 9.23 18.30 -12.50
CA TYR A 452 8.54 19.00 -13.57
C TYR A 452 7.08 19.22 -13.18
N THR A 453 6.75 20.45 -12.80
CA THR A 453 5.41 20.82 -12.31
C THR A 453 5.17 22.32 -12.45
N SER A 454 3.91 22.71 -12.59
CA SER A 454 3.42 24.08 -12.45
C SER A 454 2.75 24.35 -11.09
N TYR A 455 2.69 23.32 -10.22
CA TYR A 455 2.03 23.41 -8.93
C TYR A 455 2.69 24.46 -8.02
N LYS A 456 1.84 25.26 -7.38
CA LYS A 456 2.25 26.23 -6.36
C LYS A 456 1.79 25.72 -4.99
N THR A 457 2.73 25.57 -4.07
CA THR A 457 2.43 25.09 -2.72
C THR A 457 1.58 26.09 -1.94
N TYR A 458 0.63 25.59 -1.17
CA TYR A 458 -0.14 26.36 -0.20
C TYR A 458 0.69 26.70 1.04
N LEU A 459 1.51 25.77 1.49
CA LEU A 459 2.34 25.93 2.67
C LEU A 459 3.77 26.34 2.31
N HIS A 460 4.42 27.09 3.19
CA HIS A 460 5.82 27.44 3.04
C HIS A 460 6.72 26.26 3.41
N LYS A 461 7.89 26.18 2.76
CA LYS A 461 8.89 25.14 3.04
C LYS A 461 9.45 25.26 4.45
N ASP A 462 9.58 24.17 5.15
CA ASP A 462 10.35 24.11 6.39
C ASP A 462 11.86 24.15 6.11
N LYS A 463 12.39 25.37 6.11
CA LYS A 463 13.82 25.58 5.88
C LYS A 463 14.68 25.01 7.01
N SER A 464 14.14 24.90 8.23
CA SER A 464 14.87 24.42 9.41
C SER A 464 15.13 22.93 9.32
N LEU A 465 14.09 22.14 8.95
CA LEU A 465 14.19 20.72 8.69
C LEU A 465 15.17 20.43 7.56
N ILE A 466 15.00 21.09 6.41
CA ILE A 466 15.87 20.90 5.24
C ILE A 466 17.33 21.17 5.61
N LYS A 467 17.61 22.27 6.32
CA LYS A 467 18.97 22.60 6.78
C LYS A 467 19.53 21.52 7.73
N ARG A 468 18.68 20.98 8.65
CA ARG A 468 19.05 19.92 9.59
C ARG A 468 19.41 18.62 8.86
N LEU A 469 18.61 18.21 7.87
CA LEU A 469 18.86 17.02 7.07
C LEU A 469 20.13 17.16 6.21
N LEU A 470 20.30 18.29 5.51
CA LEU A 470 21.50 18.55 4.71
C LEU A 470 22.78 18.56 5.59
N LYS A 471 22.71 19.15 6.79
CA LYS A 471 23.82 19.13 7.75
C LYS A 471 24.07 17.70 8.28
N GLY A 472 22.99 16.87 8.38
CA GLY A 472 23.11 15.45 8.71
C GLY A 472 23.90 14.67 7.67
N ILE A 473 23.69 14.92 6.38
CA ILE A 473 24.46 14.34 5.27
C ILE A 473 25.94 14.71 5.40
N GLN A 474 26.25 16.01 5.57
CA GLN A 474 27.62 16.50 5.74
C GLN A 474 28.35 15.85 6.92
N ARG A 475 27.62 15.56 8.00
CA ARG A 475 28.14 14.93 9.21
C ARG A 475 28.12 13.40 9.18
N LYS A 476 27.76 12.80 8.05
CA LYS A 476 27.63 11.34 7.86
C LYS A 476 26.79 10.68 8.96
N ARG A 477 25.68 11.30 9.37
CA ARG A 477 24.75 10.71 10.34
C ARG A 477 24.11 9.45 9.77
N PRO A 478 23.85 8.41 10.59
CA PRO A 478 23.18 7.20 10.17
C PRO A 478 21.85 7.49 9.46
N SER A 479 21.52 6.71 8.42
CA SER A 479 20.32 6.89 7.62
C SER A 479 19.06 6.72 8.45
N GLU A 480 19.05 5.78 9.39
CA GLU A 480 17.95 5.48 10.31
C GLU A 480 17.59 6.71 11.16
N ALA A 481 18.59 7.37 11.73
CA ALA A 481 18.38 8.57 12.55
C ALA A 481 17.81 9.73 11.70
N GLN A 482 18.19 9.84 10.43
CA GLN A 482 17.67 10.85 9.53
C GLN A 482 16.27 10.46 9.02
N SER A 483 16.02 9.19 8.76
CA SER A 483 14.69 8.66 8.43
C SER A 483 13.69 8.90 9.56
N ALA A 484 14.09 8.70 10.81
CA ALA A 484 13.27 9.02 11.98
C ALA A 484 12.88 10.53 12.01
N LEU A 485 13.81 11.44 11.68
CA LEU A 485 13.52 12.87 11.59
C LEU A 485 12.51 13.20 10.48
N VAL A 486 12.68 12.60 9.30
CA VAL A 486 11.75 12.80 8.16
C VAL A 486 10.37 12.24 8.52
N ARG A 487 10.31 11.03 9.07
CA ARG A 487 9.05 10.38 9.48
C ARG A 487 8.31 11.21 10.52
N ARG A 488 9.00 11.66 11.58
CA ARG A 488 8.40 12.50 12.60
C ARG A 488 7.83 13.79 12.01
N HIS A 489 8.57 14.47 11.14
CA HIS A 489 8.09 15.70 10.51
C HIS A 489 6.82 15.47 9.65
N LEU A 490 6.82 14.43 8.80
CA LEU A 490 5.65 14.10 7.97
C LEU A 490 4.45 13.70 8.81
N LEU A 491 4.67 12.95 9.89
CA LEU A 491 3.64 12.57 10.85
C LEU A 491 3.04 13.80 11.55
N GLU A 492 3.89 14.69 12.10
CA GLU A 492 3.45 15.93 12.74
C GLU A 492 2.67 16.83 11.76
N LEU A 493 3.11 16.89 10.52
CA LEU A 493 2.45 17.66 9.47
C LEU A 493 1.06 17.11 9.15
N THR A 494 0.95 15.81 8.96
CA THR A 494 -0.32 15.13 8.64
C THR A 494 -1.27 15.17 9.83
N GLN A 495 -0.79 14.93 11.05
CA GLN A 495 -1.61 15.02 12.26
C GLN A 495 -2.13 16.46 12.47
N SER A 496 -1.28 17.47 12.29
CA SER A 496 -1.70 18.86 12.41
C SER A 496 -2.81 19.23 11.42
N PHE A 497 -2.82 18.61 10.23
CA PHE A 497 -3.88 18.78 9.24
C PHE A 497 -5.17 18.02 9.62
N ILE A 498 -5.05 16.79 10.17
CA ILE A 498 -6.21 15.92 10.42
C ILE A 498 -6.90 16.25 11.75
N ILE A 499 -6.18 16.64 12.79
CA ILE A 499 -6.74 16.88 14.14
C ILE A 499 -7.97 17.80 14.12
N PRO A 500 -7.96 18.95 13.44
CA PRO A 500 -9.15 19.80 13.36
C PRO A 500 -10.36 19.11 12.71
N LEU A 501 -10.11 18.29 11.66
CA LEU A 501 -11.15 17.52 11.00
C LEU A 501 -11.77 16.47 11.94
N GLU A 502 -10.93 15.76 12.72
CA GLU A 502 -11.39 14.78 13.72
C GLU A 502 -12.21 15.43 14.83
N HIS A 503 -11.78 16.59 15.30
CA HIS A 503 -12.54 17.35 16.31
C HIS A 503 -13.90 17.79 15.77
N TYR A 504 -13.94 18.30 14.53
CA TYR A 504 -15.20 18.71 13.90
C TYR A 504 -16.12 17.50 13.68
N MET A 505 -15.61 16.39 13.17
CA MET A 505 -16.38 15.14 13.03
C MET A 505 -16.94 14.68 14.38
N ALA A 506 -16.12 14.66 15.44
CA ALA A 506 -16.58 14.28 16.77
C ALA A 506 -17.73 15.17 17.26
N SER A 507 -17.72 16.47 16.93
CA SER A 507 -18.79 17.41 17.28
C SER A 507 -20.12 17.13 16.56
N LEU A 508 -20.13 16.36 15.48
CA LEU A 508 -21.34 15.98 14.71
C LEU A 508 -22.11 14.84 15.36
N MET A 509 -21.50 14.12 16.32
CA MET A 509 -22.19 13.08 17.09
C MET A 509 -23.34 13.66 17.91
N PRO A 510 -24.48 12.97 17.98
CA PRO A 510 -25.55 13.34 18.90
C PRO A 510 -25.04 13.26 20.36
N LEU A 511 -25.59 14.10 21.21
CA LEU A 511 -25.29 14.05 22.64
C LEU A 511 -25.83 12.76 23.25
N GLN A 512 -25.09 12.13 24.16
CA GLN A 512 -25.50 10.88 24.82
C GLN A 512 -26.90 10.97 25.43
N ARG A 513 -27.23 12.10 26.09
CA ARG A 513 -28.56 12.38 26.65
C ARG A 513 -29.72 12.39 25.64
N ALA A 514 -29.43 12.52 24.35
CA ALA A 514 -30.42 12.48 23.29
C ALA A 514 -30.67 11.06 22.76
N VAL A 515 -29.86 10.10 23.17
CA VAL A 515 -30.01 8.69 22.84
C VAL A 515 -30.95 8.06 23.88
N THR A 516 -32.14 7.66 23.44
CA THR A 516 -33.15 7.06 24.32
C THR A 516 -33.29 5.57 24.00
N PRO A 517 -33.54 4.70 25.01
CA PRO A 517 -33.51 3.24 24.84
C PRO A 517 -34.55 2.71 23.83
N TRP A 518 -35.72 3.35 23.77
CA TRP A 518 -36.88 2.82 23.04
C TRP A 518 -37.16 3.51 21.71
N LYS A 519 -36.35 4.52 21.36
CA LYS A 519 -36.47 5.24 20.08
C LYS A 519 -35.22 4.99 19.22
N THR A 520 -35.41 5.07 17.92
CA THR A 520 -34.26 5.06 17.00
C THR A 520 -33.29 6.17 17.38
N PRO A 521 -31.98 5.89 17.50
CA PRO A 521 -31.00 6.90 17.86
C PRO A 521 -30.99 8.04 16.83
N PRO A 522 -30.76 9.29 17.27
CA PRO A 522 -30.68 10.41 16.33
C PRO A 522 -29.54 10.21 15.35
N GLN A 523 -29.73 10.66 14.13
CA GLN A 523 -28.72 10.55 13.08
C GLN A 523 -27.51 11.46 13.36
N ILE A 524 -26.34 11.07 12.85
CA ILE A 524 -25.15 11.90 12.84
C ILE A 524 -25.41 13.12 11.97
N ARG A 525 -25.08 14.31 12.47
CA ARG A 525 -25.26 15.55 11.69
C ARG A 525 -24.40 15.54 10.43
N PRO A 526 -24.87 16.09 9.30
CA PRO A 526 -24.10 16.13 8.07
C PRO A 526 -22.86 17.02 8.22
N PHE A 527 -21.80 16.68 7.49
CA PHE A 527 -20.58 17.48 7.42
C PHE A 527 -20.76 18.69 6.51
N HIS A 528 -20.64 19.89 7.08
CA HIS A 528 -20.68 21.16 6.34
C HIS A 528 -19.29 21.76 6.23
N GLN A 529 -18.79 21.89 4.99
CA GLN A 529 -17.42 22.40 4.73
C GLN A 529 -17.23 23.83 5.23
N ASP A 530 -18.23 24.71 5.00
CA ASP A 530 -18.14 26.10 5.41
C ASP A 530 -18.14 26.30 6.92
N ASP A 531 -18.90 25.48 7.65
CA ASP A 531 -18.92 25.53 9.13
C ASP A 531 -17.61 25.02 9.71
N PHE A 532 -17.05 23.98 9.11
CA PHE A 532 -15.69 23.54 9.46
C PHE A 532 -14.66 24.66 9.25
N LEU A 533 -14.67 25.32 8.08
CA LEU A 533 -13.74 26.42 7.78
C LEU A 533 -13.90 27.61 8.74
N LYS A 534 -15.14 27.94 9.13
CA LYS A 534 -15.41 28.96 10.17
C LYS A 534 -14.86 28.56 11.53
N SER A 535 -14.96 27.28 11.89
CA SER A 535 -14.41 26.78 13.16
C SER A 535 -12.88 26.89 13.20
N LEU A 536 -12.20 26.77 12.05
CA LEU A 536 -10.76 26.98 11.94
C LEU A 536 -10.31 28.43 12.13
N GLU A 537 -11.09 29.41 11.67
CA GLU A 537 -10.77 30.83 11.82
C GLU A 537 -10.67 31.22 13.30
N HIS A 538 -11.45 30.58 14.17
CA HIS A 538 -11.44 30.83 15.61
C HIS A 538 -10.36 30.04 16.37
N ALA A 539 -10.13 28.79 16.01
CA ALA A 539 -9.22 27.88 16.71
C ALA A 539 -7.86 27.71 16.02
N GLY A 540 -7.79 27.98 14.70
CA GLY A 540 -6.64 27.70 13.86
C GLY A 540 -6.35 26.19 13.73
N PRO A 541 -5.53 25.77 12.76
CA PRO A 541 -5.00 24.41 12.77
C PRO A 541 -4.05 24.29 13.98
N GLN A 542 -4.29 23.29 14.82
CA GLN A 542 -3.41 22.99 15.97
C GLN A 542 -2.10 22.40 15.45
N LEU A 543 -1.15 23.25 15.15
CA LEU A 543 0.13 22.84 14.60
C LEU A 543 1.11 22.49 15.70
N THR A 544 1.63 21.28 15.63
CA THR A 544 2.83 20.90 16.36
C THR A 544 4.08 21.51 15.72
N CYS A 545 4.04 21.80 14.40
CA CYS A 545 5.06 22.57 13.69
C CYS A 545 4.49 23.89 13.17
N VAL A 546 5.24 24.99 13.37
CA VAL A 546 4.84 26.35 12.94
C VAL A 546 5.10 26.51 11.43
N LEU A 547 4.29 25.87 10.58
CA LEU A 547 4.32 26.08 9.14
C LEU A 547 3.34 27.20 8.76
N LYS A 548 3.87 28.24 8.10
CA LYS A 548 3.08 29.35 7.57
C LYS A 548 2.59 29.02 6.16
N GLY A 549 1.42 29.50 5.82
CA GLY A 549 0.86 29.32 4.47
C GLY A 549 -0.65 29.48 4.45
N ASP A 550 -1.25 29.17 3.32
CA ASP A 550 -2.70 29.20 3.11
C ASP A 550 -3.31 27.83 3.47
N TRP A 551 -3.55 27.60 4.75
CA TRP A 551 -4.19 26.40 5.25
C TRP A 551 -5.65 26.28 4.80
N LEU A 552 -6.37 27.39 4.74
CA LEU A 552 -7.77 27.39 4.32
C LEU A 552 -7.90 26.99 2.84
N GLY A 553 -7.03 27.50 1.98
CA GLY A 553 -6.98 27.10 0.58
C GLY A 553 -6.63 25.62 0.42
N LEU A 554 -5.72 25.09 1.26
CA LEU A 554 -5.36 23.68 1.25
C LEU A 554 -6.55 22.80 1.66
N TYR A 555 -7.32 23.14 2.72
CA TYR A 555 -8.53 22.41 3.11
C TYR A 555 -9.60 22.44 2.02
N ARG A 556 -9.88 23.61 1.41
CA ARG A 556 -10.84 23.73 0.29
C ARG A 556 -10.47 22.82 -0.89
N ARG A 557 -9.18 22.67 -1.18
CA ARG A 557 -8.69 21.77 -2.22
C ARG A 557 -8.81 20.31 -1.78
N PHE A 558 -8.47 20.00 -0.53
CA PHE A 558 -8.56 18.66 0.06
C PHE A 558 -9.99 18.13 0.04
N PHE A 559 -11.02 18.94 0.32
CA PHE A 559 -12.42 18.52 0.26
C PHE A 559 -12.87 18.01 -1.12
N LYS A 560 -12.12 18.32 -2.16
CA LYS A 560 -12.34 17.85 -3.54
C LYS A 560 -11.48 16.63 -3.88
N SER A 561 -10.69 16.11 -2.94
CA SER A 561 -9.77 15.01 -3.17
C SER A 561 -10.39 13.66 -2.84
N PRO A 562 -9.96 12.57 -3.48
CA PRO A 562 -10.35 11.21 -3.11
C PRO A 562 -9.99 10.84 -1.66
N HIS A 563 -8.98 11.48 -1.08
CA HIS A 563 -8.55 11.24 0.29
C HIS A 563 -9.56 11.77 1.32
N PHE A 564 -10.21 12.91 1.03
CA PHE A 564 -11.30 13.39 1.87
C PHE A 564 -12.48 12.44 1.84
N ASP A 565 -12.90 11.99 0.66
CA ASP A 565 -14.02 11.06 0.52
C ASP A 565 -13.75 9.74 1.26
N GLY A 566 -12.56 9.15 1.07
CA GLY A 566 -12.15 7.94 1.76
C GLY A 566 -12.07 8.11 3.28
N TRP A 567 -11.47 9.20 3.76
CA TRP A 567 -11.40 9.53 5.18
C TRP A 567 -12.79 9.74 5.79
N TYR A 568 -13.64 10.53 5.12
CA TYR A 568 -14.99 10.83 5.60
C TYR A 568 -15.87 9.58 5.71
N ARG A 569 -15.91 8.74 4.66
CA ARG A 569 -16.68 7.49 4.69
C ARG A 569 -16.24 6.57 5.82
N GLN A 570 -14.93 6.46 6.04
CA GLN A 570 -14.41 5.64 7.12
C GLN A 570 -14.83 6.21 8.48
N ARG A 571 -14.64 7.52 8.73
CA ARG A 571 -15.01 8.16 10.00
C ARG A 571 -16.50 8.10 10.25
N HIS A 572 -17.31 8.35 9.23
CA HIS A 572 -18.76 8.24 9.35
C HIS A 572 -19.19 6.83 9.75
N ARG A 573 -18.62 5.79 9.14
CA ARG A 573 -18.88 4.39 9.52
C ARG A 573 -18.48 4.11 10.96
N GLU A 574 -17.30 4.53 11.40
CA GLU A 574 -16.83 4.34 12.78
C GLU A 574 -17.73 5.07 13.78
N MET A 575 -18.21 6.26 13.44
CA MET A 575 -19.16 7.01 14.28
C MET A 575 -20.53 6.33 14.35
N THR A 576 -21.05 5.82 13.24
CA THR A 576 -22.30 5.05 13.20
C THR A 576 -22.19 3.81 14.09
N GLN A 577 -21.09 3.04 13.98
CA GLN A 577 -20.85 1.87 14.83
C GLN A 577 -20.77 2.23 16.32
N LYS A 578 -20.13 3.36 16.66
CA LYS A 578 -20.11 3.86 18.06
C LYS A 578 -21.48 4.27 18.55
N LEU A 579 -22.30 4.90 17.71
CA LEU A 579 -23.65 5.31 18.07
C LEU A 579 -24.55 4.10 18.29
N GLU A 580 -24.44 3.09 17.44
CA GLU A 580 -25.17 1.81 17.61
C GLU A 580 -24.74 1.08 18.88
N ALA A 581 -23.42 1.02 19.17
CA ALA A 581 -22.90 0.45 20.39
C ALA A 581 -23.42 1.19 21.64
N LEU A 582 -23.35 2.52 21.64
CA LEU A 582 -23.86 3.36 22.72
C LEU A 582 -25.38 3.16 22.92
N HIS A 583 -26.15 2.99 21.84
CA HIS A 583 -27.58 2.74 21.94
C HIS A 583 -27.88 1.38 22.62
N LEU A 584 -27.10 0.34 22.31
CA LEU A 584 -27.22 -0.96 23.00
C LEU A 584 -26.88 -0.85 24.48
N GLU A 585 -25.85 -0.07 24.86
CA GLU A 585 -25.50 0.21 26.27
C GLU A 585 -26.65 0.93 26.98
N VAL A 586 -27.25 1.95 26.38
CA VAL A 586 -28.39 2.69 26.93
C VAL A 586 -29.63 1.79 27.10
N ILE A 587 -29.89 0.86 26.17
CA ILE A 587 -30.95 -0.15 26.29
C ILE A 587 -30.68 -1.05 27.51
N CYS A 588 -29.45 -1.50 27.70
CA CYS A 588 -29.09 -2.36 28.85
C CYS A 588 -29.20 -1.66 30.22
N GLU A 589 -29.03 -0.34 30.26
CA GLU A 589 -29.18 0.47 31.48
C GLU A 589 -30.62 0.80 31.80
N ALA A 590 -31.54 0.67 30.86
CA ALA A 590 -32.94 1.03 30.99
C ALA A 590 -33.73 -0.04 31.75
N ASN A 591 -34.76 0.37 32.51
CA ASN A 591 -35.69 -0.54 33.16
C ASN A 591 -36.81 -0.94 32.19
N ILE A 592 -36.67 -2.11 31.54
CA ILE A 592 -37.62 -2.62 30.55
C ILE A 592 -38.99 -2.95 31.20
N LEU A 593 -39.02 -3.46 32.41
CA LEU A 593 -40.25 -3.84 33.09
C LEU A 593 -41.13 -2.61 33.41
N THR A 594 -40.53 -1.48 33.72
CA THR A 594 -41.26 -0.23 33.91
C THR A 594 -41.84 0.29 32.61
N TRP A 595 -41.10 0.18 31.51
CA TRP A 595 -41.59 0.61 30.20
C TRP A 595 -42.77 -0.22 29.73
N MET A 596 -42.78 -1.54 29.99
CA MET A 596 -43.84 -2.46 29.52
C MET A 596 -45.20 -2.22 30.22
N LYS A 597 -45.22 -1.67 31.43
CA LYS A 597 -46.47 -1.51 32.19
C LYS A 597 -47.55 -0.70 31.49
N ASP A 598 -47.14 0.25 30.68
CA ASP A 598 -48.03 1.19 29.98
C ASP A 598 -48.16 0.90 28.46
N LYS A 599 -47.76 -0.31 28.00
CA LYS A 599 -47.68 -0.67 26.60
C LYS A 599 -48.64 -1.78 26.20
N SER A 600 -49.18 -1.70 25.01
CA SER A 600 -49.96 -2.76 24.39
C SER A 600 -49.09 -3.95 23.97
N GLU A 601 -49.68 -5.14 23.92
CA GLU A 601 -48.99 -6.36 23.47
C GLU A 601 -48.34 -6.18 22.10
N VAL A 602 -48.98 -5.46 21.16
CA VAL A 602 -48.42 -5.17 19.83
C VAL A 602 -47.15 -4.34 19.90
N GLU A 603 -47.10 -3.30 20.77
CA GLU A 603 -45.92 -2.48 20.96
C GLU A 603 -44.76 -3.28 21.62
N ILE A 604 -45.12 -4.22 22.50
CA ILE A 604 -44.12 -5.11 23.15
C ILE A 604 -43.54 -6.09 22.15
N VAL A 605 -44.38 -6.69 21.29
CA VAL A 605 -43.90 -7.57 20.19
C VAL A 605 -43.03 -6.82 19.21
N ASP A 606 -43.39 -5.60 18.81
CA ASP A 606 -42.58 -4.73 17.93
C ASP A 606 -41.20 -4.42 18.57
N LEU A 607 -41.15 -4.19 19.90
CA LEU A 607 -39.92 -4.00 20.61
C LEU A 607 -39.03 -5.27 20.59
N VAL A 608 -39.62 -6.46 20.80
CA VAL A 608 -38.87 -7.72 20.78
C VAL A 608 -38.23 -7.93 19.40
N LEU A 609 -39.01 -7.70 18.31
CA LEU A 609 -38.50 -7.83 16.94
C LEU A 609 -37.35 -6.84 16.67
N LYS A 610 -37.49 -5.58 17.09
CA LYS A 610 -36.43 -4.56 16.97
C LYS A 610 -35.17 -4.89 17.77
N LEU A 611 -35.31 -5.42 19.00
CA LEU A 611 -34.17 -5.83 19.81
C LEU A 611 -33.43 -7.03 19.20
N ARG A 612 -34.17 -8.02 18.66
CA ARG A 612 -33.60 -9.16 17.93
C ARG A 612 -32.83 -8.70 16.70
N GLU A 613 -33.44 -7.85 15.88
CA GLU A 613 -32.76 -7.30 14.71
C GLU A 613 -31.46 -6.59 15.10
N LYS A 614 -31.48 -5.76 16.14
CA LYS A 614 -30.28 -5.09 16.66
C LYS A 614 -29.22 -6.07 17.16
N LEU A 615 -29.61 -7.12 17.84
CA LEU A 615 -28.68 -8.14 18.32
C LEU A 615 -28.02 -8.88 17.15
N ILE A 616 -28.80 -9.27 16.14
CA ILE A 616 -28.30 -9.91 14.93
C ILE A 616 -27.35 -8.96 14.17
N GLN A 617 -27.74 -7.69 14.01
CA GLN A 617 -26.91 -6.68 13.36
C GLN A 617 -25.61 -6.43 14.16
N ALA A 618 -25.69 -6.37 15.50
CA ALA A 618 -24.51 -6.19 16.36
C ALA A 618 -23.52 -7.35 16.21
N GLN A 619 -24.01 -8.58 16.13
CA GLN A 619 -23.20 -9.76 15.90
C GLN A 619 -22.65 -9.82 14.48
N ALA A 620 -23.50 -9.57 13.45
CA ALA A 620 -23.09 -9.57 12.05
C ALA A 620 -22.03 -8.49 11.74
N HIS A 621 -22.23 -7.27 12.23
CA HIS A 621 -21.29 -6.16 12.05
C HIS A 621 -20.18 -6.15 13.12
N ARG A 622 -20.22 -7.10 14.07
CA ARG A 622 -19.29 -7.23 15.19
C ARG A 622 -19.00 -5.86 15.81
N LEU A 623 -20.05 -5.19 16.28
CA LEU A 623 -19.95 -3.87 16.90
C LEU A 623 -18.96 -3.86 18.07
N PRO A 624 -18.30 -2.74 18.38
CA PRO A 624 -17.38 -2.62 19.50
C PRO A 624 -18.13 -2.55 20.85
N VAL A 625 -18.90 -3.60 21.16
CA VAL A 625 -19.71 -3.76 22.36
C VAL A 625 -19.16 -4.91 23.19
N LYS A 626 -19.23 -4.80 24.49
CA LYS A 626 -18.83 -5.89 25.40
C LYS A 626 -19.78 -7.08 25.24
N GLU A 627 -19.27 -8.29 25.33
CA GLU A 627 -20.07 -9.52 25.27
C GLU A 627 -21.17 -9.54 26.34
N GLU A 628 -20.86 -9.03 27.56
CA GLU A 628 -21.82 -8.87 28.64
C GLU A 628 -23.04 -8.03 28.25
N THR A 629 -22.85 -6.99 27.42
CA THR A 629 -23.94 -6.14 26.95
C THR A 629 -24.85 -6.91 25.97
N LEU A 630 -24.26 -7.70 25.06
CA LEU A 630 -25.03 -8.55 24.14
C LEU A 630 -25.84 -9.62 24.88
N GLN A 631 -25.24 -10.24 25.89
CA GLN A 631 -25.91 -11.22 26.73
C GLN A 631 -27.06 -10.58 27.55
N ARG A 632 -26.90 -9.35 28.04
CA ARG A 632 -27.97 -8.60 28.70
C ARG A 632 -29.13 -8.29 27.77
N VAL A 633 -28.86 -7.88 26.51
CA VAL A 633 -29.92 -7.64 25.51
C VAL A 633 -30.67 -8.94 25.23
N ALA A 634 -29.96 -10.07 25.08
CA ALA A 634 -30.58 -11.38 24.91
C ALA A 634 -31.49 -11.74 26.13
N LEU A 635 -30.99 -11.56 27.35
CA LEU A 635 -31.77 -11.78 28.57
C LEU A 635 -33.03 -10.87 28.63
N TYR A 636 -32.92 -9.61 28.18
CA TYR A 636 -34.07 -8.71 28.10
C TYR A 636 -35.10 -9.21 27.09
N ILE A 637 -34.69 -9.69 25.94
CA ILE A 637 -35.58 -10.29 24.94
C ILE A 637 -36.34 -11.46 25.59
N ASP A 638 -35.64 -12.38 26.27
CA ASP A 638 -36.25 -13.55 26.90
C ASP A 638 -37.21 -13.15 28.03
N THR A 639 -36.85 -12.14 28.84
CA THR A 639 -37.70 -11.60 29.92
C THR A 639 -39.00 -11.00 29.38
N VAL A 640 -38.90 -10.25 28.28
CA VAL A 640 -40.06 -9.64 27.62
C VAL A 640 -40.97 -10.71 27.01
N ILE A 641 -40.40 -11.69 26.31
CA ILE A 641 -41.15 -12.81 25.74
C ILE A 641 -41.89 -13.59 26.84
N GLY A 642 -41.22 -13.85 27.98
CA GLY A 642 -41.81 -14.56 29.12
C GLY A 642 -42.96 -13.83 29.83
N SER A 643 -43.17 -12.53 29.55
CA SER A 643 -44.27 -11.73 30.08
C SER A 643 -45.47 -11.63 29.15
N LEU A 644 -45.37 -12.13 27.92
CA LEU A 644 -46.46 -12.14 26.93
C LEU A 644 -47.36 -13.37 27.13
N PRO A 645 -48.62 -13.35 26.59
CA PRO A 645 -49.49 -14.52 26.54
C PRO A 645 -48.84 -15.72 25.84
N ASP A 646 -49.25 -16.95 26.23
CA ASP A 646 -48.59 -18.19 25.79
C ASP A 646 -48.62 -18.38 24.26
N ASP A 647 -49.67 -17.94 23.60
CA ASP A 647 -49.78 -17.97 22.13
C ASP A 647 -48.72 -17.12 21.43
N LEU A 648 -48.49 -15.91 21.91
CA LEU A 648 -47.44 -15.00 21.43
C LEU A 648 -46.04 -15.50 21.81
N GLN A 649 -45.87 -16.09 23.02
CA GLN A 649 -44.62 -16.72 23.38
C GLN A 649 -44.24 -17.85 22.43
N ALA A 650 -45.22 -18.72 22.08
CA ALA A 650 -44.97 -19.82 21.16
C ALA A 650 -44.51 -19.35 19.79
N VAL A 651 -45.13 -18.29 19.24
CA VAL A 651 -44.73 -17.69 17.96
C VAL A 651 -43.35 -17.03 18.03
N LEU A 652 -43.05 -16.34 19.11
CA LEU A 652 -41.76 -15.61 19.26
C LEU A 652 -40.57 -16.50 19.66
N ARG A 653 -40.79 -17.69 20.25
CA ARG A 653 -39.72 -18.65 20.59
C ARG A 653 -39.25 -19.47 19.39
N HIS A 654 -40.07 -19.61 18.35
CA HIS A 654 -39.67 -20.22 17.09
C HIS A 654 -38.98 -19.17 16.21
N PRO A 655 -37.72 -19.38 15.76
CA PRO A 655 -36.98 -18.42 14.95
C PRO A 655 -37.53 -18.29 13.52
#